data_74157014761412e72e9b9cd2d1a9d4fc
#
_entry.id   74157014761412e72e9b9cd2d1a9d4fc
#
_cell.length_a   1.000
_cell.length_b   1.000
_cell.length_c   1.000
_cell.angle_alpha   90.00
_cell.angle_beta   90.00
_cell.angle_gamma   90.00
#
_symmetry.space_group_name_H-M   'P 1'
#
loop_
_entity.id
_entity.type
_entity.pdbx_description
1 polymer ?
#
loop_
_entity_poly.entity_id
_entity_poly.type
_entity_poly.pdbx_seq_one_letter_code
_entity_poly.pdbx_strand_id
1 'polypeptide(L)'
;MKDADPGEKPEQGPDPARLPVQEPAREPAREAVRELRATLARTVRGEVAFDATARALHTMDASNYRRVPLGVVAPKDADDVAAALAVCADLGVPVVARGGGTSIAGQATGTGVVLDFTRHMNRVVSLDADARTAVVQPGLVLDRLQEAAAPHGLRFGPDPSTHGRCTLGGMIGNNSCGSHSVAWGTTADNVRALSVLTARGDRLTAGPGWSGAPDGLQALVTGELEHLRTGFPDLPRRISGYALDALLPERGADVARFLCGSEGTLGILTEAVVQLVEAPRARALAVLAYADESAAAEAAAGLLPLGPLTVEGMAADLVPPDAGLPRGGAWLFVETGGDTQAQARARAEAVVRAADVTDSTVVTDPAGRRALWRIREDASGTATRMPDGTEAWPGWEDCAVPPARLGAYLRDFRRLLASHGLRGAPYGHFGDGCIHVRIDFDLLTPAGTGRFRRFSEELADLVVAHGGSLSGEHGDGQARAELLPRMYGPRTVRLFERVKDLWDPDGLLNPGMLVRPHRLDENLRFAPLPREPVDVAFGYPADGGDFTAAVRRCVGVAKCRTTAAGPPGSTDSSVMCPSFRATGEEEHSTRGRARLLHEMLAGEVITDGWRSTEVRDALDLCLSCKGCRSDCPVGVDMATYKAEFLHHHYEGRRRPAAHYTMGRLPVWLRLVDRTRTAWLVNSLTAVRPLAALGKRLGGIAPEREVPRVAGRTFSRWWRXRGAGARTAPERGRTRAGDPPTTVVLWPDTFTEHLSPSVGKAAVRVLEAAGLTVTLPPDRGRGRGRDRVCCGLTYVSTGQLDHARTALRRTLDLLDPLLDPDRSGGLPPVVVLEPSCAAALRTDLPELLPDDPRAGRLASAVLTFAETLERHAPHWTPPRLDRPVAGQTHCHQHAVLGDGPDRRLREAAGLTGSLSGGCCGLAGNFGFEKGHYDVSTACAEDQLLPAIRAAHPGTAILADGYSCRTQLHQTTTTDPLHLAELLAAHLPNTSGE
;
A
#
# COMPACT_ATOMS: atom_id res chain seq x y z
N MET A 1 17.87 -9.57 74.24
CA MET A 1 18.84 -10.66 74.28
C MET A 1 18.72 -11.42 72.98
N LYS A 2 19.73 -11.17 72.19
CA LYS A 2 20.17 -11.86 70.93
C LYS A 2 19.18 -12.09 69.76
N ASP A 3 19.56 -11.39 68.80
CA ASP A 3 19.08 -11.35 67.41
C ASP A 3 19.02 -12.71 66.71
N ALA A 4 17.92 -12.96 65.97
CA ALA A 4 17.85 -14.06 65.01
C ALA A 4 17.90 -13.43 63.62
N ASP A 5 18.90 -13.86 62.87
CA ASP A 5 19.20 -13.51 61.47
C ASP A 5 18.04 -14.00 60.56
N PRO A 6 17.52 -13.18 59.66
CA PRO A 6 16.52 -13.68 58.66
C PRO A 6 17.21 -14.46 57.54
N GLY A 7 16.82 -15.70 57.42
CA GLY A 7 17.43 -16.68 56.52
C GLY A 7 17.48 -16.26 55.03
N GLU A 8 18.62 -16.61 54.42
CA GLU A 8 18.87 -16.50 52.97
C GLU A 8 17.77 -17.19 52.15
N LYS A 9 17.20 -16.47 51.20
CA LYS A 9 16.33 -17.05 50.19
C LYS A 9 17.19 -17.99 49.31
N PRO A 10 16.73 -19.18 49.01
CA PRO A 10 17.48 -20.05 48.10
C PRO A 10 17.64 -19.38 46.72
N GLU A 11 18.85 -19.29 46.21
CA GLU A 11 19.16 -18.88 44.86
C GLU A 11 18.43 -19.84 43.90
N GLN A 12 17.50 -19.28 43.13
CA GLN A 12 16.92 -20.01 42.02
C GLN A 12 18.04 -20.21 40.98
N GLY A 13 18.40 -21.46 40.75
CA GLY A 13 19.33 -21.80 39.69
C GLY A 13 18.82 -21.31 38.35
N PRO A 14 19.70 -21.14 37.35
CA PRO A 14 19.30 -20.65 36.04
C PRO A 14 18.24 -21.54 35.41
N ASP A 15 17.18 -20.94 34.93
CA ASP A 15 16.11 -21.61 34.22
C ASP A 15 16.71 -22.29 32.96
N PRO A 16 16.67 -23.63 32.87
CA PRO A 16 17.29 -24.34 31.75
C PRO A 16 16.64 -24.06 30.39
N ALA A 17 15.48 -23.34 30.35
CA ALA A 17 14.80 -22.94 29.10
C ALA A 17 15.30 -21.58 28.60
N ARG A 18 16.13 -20.85 29.36
CA ARG A 18 16.66 -19.55 28.94
C ARG A 18 17.95 -19.71 28.12
N LEU A 19 17.84 -19.28 26.85
CA LEU A 19 19.02 -19.16 26.01
C LEU A 19 19.90 -17.98 26.51
N PRO A 20 21.22 -18.02 26.32
CA PRO A 20 22.07 -16.88 26.65
C PRO A 20 21.70 -15.68 25.77
N VAL A 21 21.32 -14.59 26.41
CA VAL A 21 20.98 -13.32 25.70
C VAL A 21 22.30 -12.69 25.25
N GLN A 22 22.37 -12.34 23.97
CA GLN A 22 23.48 -11.53 23.46
C GLN A 22 23.47 -10.15 24.16
N GLU A 23 24.58 -9.70 24.64
CA GLU A 23 24.72 -8.32 25.11
C GLU A 23 24.45 -7.35 23.94
N PRO A 24 23.76 -6.24 24.20
CA PRO A 24 23.57 -5.26 23.15
C PRO A 24 24.91 -4.79 22.59
N ALA A 25 25.04 -4.85 21.26
CA ALA A 25 26.27 -4.44 20.59
C ALA A 25 26.57 -2.96 20.93
N ARG A 26 27.78 -2.66 21.40
CA ARG A 26 28.21 -1.27 21.64
C ARG A 26 28.17 -0.49 20.33
N GLU A 27 27.64 0.73 20.35
CA GLU A 27 27.70 1.61 19.19
C GLU A 27 29.15 1.78 18.71
N PRO A 28 29.43 1.48 17.43
CA PRO A 28 30.80 1.65 16.93
C PRO A 28 31.22 3.13 17.02
N ALA A 29 32.46 3.34 17.34
CA ALA A 29 33.05 4.68 17.40
C ALA A 29 32.85 5.38 16.03
N ARG A 30 32.59 6.68 16.01
CA ARG A 30 32.38 7.46 14.79
C ARG A 30 33.50 7.29 13.77
N GLU A 31 34.72 7.09 14.24
CA GLU A 31 35.89 6.86 13.38
C GLU A 31 35.79 5.53 12.64
N ALA A 32 35.38 4.45 13.34
CA ALA A 32 35.19 3.12 12.74
C ALA A 32 34.10 3.16 11.65
N VAL A 33 33.01 3.91 11.88
CA VAL A 33 31.94 4.08 10.88
C VAL A 33 32.47 4.83 9.64
N ARG A 34 33.31 5.86 9.84
CA ARG A 34 33.93 6.60 8.72
C ARG A 34 34.84 5.68 7.91
N GLU A 35 35.64 4.87 8.58
CA GLU A 35 36.56 3.90 7.95
C GLU A 35 35.75 2.87 7.14
N LEU A 36 34.70 2.31 7.73
CA LEU A 36 33.78 1.36 7.07
C LEU A 36 33.24 1.96 5.79
N ARG A 37 32.63 3.15 5.91
CA ARG A 37 32.03 3.87 4.77
C ARG A 37 33.06 4.13 3.66
N ALA A 38 34.25 4.64 4.04
CA ALA A 38 35.30 4.98 3.07
C ALA A 38 35.80 3.74 2.34
N THR A 39 35.98 2.63 3.08
CA THR A 39 36.48 1.38 2.49
C THR A 39 35.42 0.78 1.54
N LEU A 40 34.17 0.71 1.98
CA LEU A 40 33.07 0.24 1.12
C LEU A 40 32.96 1.07 -0.15
N ALA A 41 33.05 2.41 -0.04
CA ALA A 41 32.95 3.31 -1.20
C ALA A 41 34.10 3.15 -2.21
N ARG A 42 35.25 2.63 -1.76
CA ARG A 42 36.42 2.35 -2.65
C ARG A 42 36.33 0.97 -3.30
N THR A 43 35.68 0.00 -2.64
CA THR A 43 35.73 -1.40 -3.07
C THR A 43 34.48 -1.88 -3.78
N VAL A 44 33.32 -1.25 -3.51
CA VAL A 44 32.01 -1.60 -4.10
C VAL A 44 31.70 -0.63 -5.25
N ARG A 45 31.33 -1.15 -6.41
CA ARG A 45 30.94 -0.35 -7.58
C ARG A 45 29.51 0.12 -7.49
N GLY A 46 28.70 -0.53 -6.66
CA GLY A 46 27.31 -0.17 -6.38
C GLY A 46 27.20 1.04 -5.47
N GLU A 47 26.01 1.29 -4.99
CA GLU A 47 25.75 2.45 -4.14
C GLU A 47 26.08 2.14 -2.68
N VAL A 48 26.73 3.11 -2.00
CA VAL A 48 27.09 3.04 -0.59
C VAL A 48 26.53 4.28 0.10
N ALA A 49 25.51 4.12 0.95
CA ALA A 49 24.78 5.23 1.57
C ALA A 49 24.77 5.10 3.10
N PHE A 50 25.28 6.14 3.78
CA PHE A 50 25.35 6.19 5.24
C PHE A 50 24.64 7.43 5.79
N ASP A 51 23.88 8.13 4.94
CA ASP A 51 23.13 9.33 5.32
C ASP A 51 21.85 8.95 6.10
N ALA A 52 21.22 9.97 6.68
CA ALA A 52 20.06 9.78 7.52
C ALA A 52 18.86 9.18 6.75
N THR A 53 18.68 9.60 5.48
CA THR A 53 17.58 9.08 4.64
C THR A 53 17.72 7.57 4.41
N ALA A 54 18.90 7.13 3.94
CA ALA A 54 19.14 5.71 3.67
C ALA A 54 18.96 4.87 4.93
N ARG A 55 19.49 5.32 6.06
CA ARG A 55 19.37 4.62 7.34
C ARG A 55 17.91 4.54 7.79
N ALA A 56 17.18 5.68 7.74
CA ALA A 56 15.78 5.76 8.16
C ALA A 56 14.88 4.82 7.34
N LEU A 57 15.11 4.72 6.03
CA LEU A 57 14.33 3.85 5.15
C LEU A 57 14.51 2.37 5.46
N HIS A 58 15.60 2.00 6.14
CA HIS A 58 15.96 0.60 6.40
C HIS A 58 15.89 0.21 7.88
N THR A 59 15.36 1.08 8.76
CA THR A 59 15.18 0.76 10.20
C THR A 59 14.16 -0.34 10.45
N MET A 60 13.17 -0.50 9.56
CA MET A 60 12.02 -1.40 9.76
C MET A 60 11.73 -2.25 8.53
N ASP A 61 11.19 -3.44 8.73
CA ASP A 61 10.50 -4.22 7.71
C ASP A 61 8.98 -4.11 7.97
N ALA A 62 8.19 -5.15 7.81
CA ALA A 62 6.75 -5.11 8.09
C ALA A 62 6.39 -5.67 9.47
N SER A 63 7.41 -5.91 10.31
CA SER A 63 7.27 -6.46 11.66
C SER A 63 7.08 -5.37 12.72
N ASN A 64 7.02 -5.80 13.97
CA ASN A 64 6.98 -4.92 15.13
C ASN A 64 8.37 -4.36 15.50
N TYR A 65 9.42 -4.73 14.77
CA TYR A 65 10.82 -4.47 15.17
C TYR A 65 11.43 -3.32 14.38
N ARG A 66 12.34 -2.61 15.08
CA ARG A 66 13.08 -1.47 14.53
C ARG A 66 14.53 -1.56 14.98
N ARG A 67 15.45 -1.57 14.03
CA ARG A 67 16.90 -1.52 14.31
C ARG A 67 17.54 -0.57 13.31
N VAL A 68 18.36 0.35 13.83
CA VAL A 68 18.99 1.39 13.01
C VAL A 68 20.29 0.86 12.41
N PRO A 69 20.36 0.73 11.07
CA PRO A 69 21.61 0.26 10.44
C PRO A 69 22.69 1.34 10.44
N LEU A 70 23.94 0.91 10.34
CA LEU A 70 25.09 1.81 10.13
C LEU A 70 25.01 2.45 8.73
N GLY A 71 24.67 1.63 7.74
CA GLY A 71 24.57 2.09 6.35
C GLY A 71 23.94 1.02 5.47
N VAL A 72 23.76 1.39 4.20
CA VAL A 72 23.12 0.56 3.18
C VAL A 72 24.05 0.46 1.98
N VAL A 73 24.21 -0.75 1.42
CA VAL A 73 24.93 -1.00 0.18
C VAL A 73 23.96 -1.63 -0.83
N ALA A 74 23.86 -1.08 -2.03
CA ALA A 74 23.12 -1.67 -3.13
C ALA A 74 24.13 -2.25 -4.13
N PRO A 75 24.46 -3.55 -4.06
CA PRO A 75 25.47 -4.15 -4.92
C PRO A 75 24.97 -4.31 -6.36
N LYS A 76 25.88 -4.15 -7.32
CA LYS A 76 25.58 -4.33 -8.75
C LYS A 76 25.58 -5.80 -9.18
N ASP A 77 26.40 -6.60 -8.50
CA ASP A 77 26.58 -8.02 -8.85
C ASP A 77 27.21 -8.79 -7.67
N ALA A 78 27.48 -10.06 -7.87
CA ALA A 78 28.06 -10.95 -6.86
C ALA A 78 29.48 -10.51 -6.43
N ASP A 79 30.24 -9.86 -7.30
CA ASP A 79 31.58 -9.36 -6.94
C ASP A 79 31.46 -8.22 -5.92
N ASP A 80 30.51 -7.31 -6.11
CA ASP A 80 30.22 -6.26 -5.14
C ASP A 80 29.77 -6.83 -3.79
N VAL A 81 28.94 -7.87 -3.81
CA VAL A 81 28.50 -8.55 -2.58
C VAL A 81 29.69 -9.13 -1.84
N ALA A 82 30.57 -9.87 -2.56
CA ALA A 82 31.78 -10.47 -1.98
C ALA A 82 32.70 -9.39 -1.38
N ALA A 83 32.87 -8.28 -2.10
CA ALA A 83 33.71 -7.16 -1.62
C ALA A 83 33.12 -6.53 -0.34
N ALA A 84 31.81 -6.32 -0.31
CA ALA A 84 31.13 -5.76 0.86
C ALA A 84 31.26 -6.70 2.07
N LEU A 85 31.07 -8.01 1.87
CA LEU A 85 31.21 -9.02 2.91
C LEU A 85 32.62 -9.04 3.48
N ALA A 86 33.63 -9.03 2.61
CA ALA A 86 35.04 -9.05 3.04
C ALA A 86 35.35 -7.82 3.91
N VAL A 87 34.92 -6.63 3.49
CA VAL A 87 35.12 -5.38 4.26
C VAL A 87 34.44 -5.48 5.63
N CYS A 88 33.20 -5.96 5.65
CA CYS A 88 32.44 -6.09 6.89
C CYS A 88 33.07 -7.13 7.82
N ALA A 89 33.55 -8.26 7.27
CA ALA A 89 34.21 -9.30 8.04
C ALA A 89 35.54 -8.79 8.66
N ASP A 90 36.35 -8.08 7.87
CA ASP A 90 37.60 -7.50 8.35
C ASP A 90 37.40 -6.52 9.50
N LEU A 91 36.28 -5.79 9.48
CA LEU A 91 35.96 -4.78 10.50
C LEU A 91 35.03 -5.32 11.60
N GLY A 92 34.63 -6.57 11.53
CA GLY A 92 33.69 -7.19 12.50
C GLY A 92 32.30 -6.56 12.50
N VAL A 93 31.81 -6.12 11.33
CA VAL A 93 30.51 -5.45 11.20
C VAL A 93 29.46 -6.43 10.70
N PRO A 94 28.34 -6.60 11.40
CA PRO A 94 27.27 -7.48 10.94
C PRO A 94 26.66 -7.05 9.61
N VAL A 95 26.14 -8.03 8.87
CA VAL A 95 25.53 -7.81 7.56
C VAL A 95 24.13 -8.43 7.54
N VAL A 96 23.17 -7.70 6.95
CA VAL A 96 21.81 -8.18 6.75
C VAL A 96 21.46 -8.08 5.27
N ALA A 97 21.11 -9.21 4.64
CA ALA A 97 20.59 -9.22 3.28
C ALA A 97 19.11 -8.78 3.28
N ARG A 98 18.73 -7.94 2.32
CA ARG A 98 17.37 -7.40 2.27
C ARG A 98 16.82 -7.36 0.85
N GLY A 99 15.62 -7.90 0.68
CA GLY A 99 14.83 -7.78 -0.54
C GLY A 99 13.77 -6.69 -0.39
N GLY A 100 12.50 -7.03 -0.60
CA GLY A 100 11.40 -6.05 -0.57
C GLY A 100 11.08 -5.44 0.79
N GLY A 101 11.68 -5.94 1.86
CA GLY A 101 11.40 -5.45 3.22
C GLY A 101 9.96 -5.71 3.67
N THR A 102 9.39 -6.84 3.23
CA THR A 102 8.02 -7.25 3.55
C THR A 102 7.92 -8.28 4.67
N SER A 103 9.06 -8.70 5.24
CA SER A 103 9.11 -9.66 6.36
C SER A 103 8.32 -9.15 7.56
N ILE A 104 7.62 -10.06 8.24
CA ILE A 104 6.75 -9.74 9.38
C ILE A 104 7.36 -10.20 10.71
N ALA A 105 8.53 -10.86 10.69
CA ALA A 105 9.17 -11.40 11.89
C ALA A 105 10.46 -10.68 12.30
N GLY A 106 10.90 -9.67 11.53
CA GLY A 106 12.04 -8.82 11.90
C GLY A 106 13.38 -9.19 11.28
N GLN A 107 13.46 -10.29 10.51
CA GLN A 107 14.72 -10.79 9.96
C GLN A 107 15.33 -9.91 8.86
N ALA A 108 14.59 -8.91 8.34
CA ALA A 108 15.11 -7.99 7.32
C ALA A 108 15.58 -6.66 7.91
N THR A 109 15.87 -6.62 9.22
CA THR A 109 16.39 -5.43 9.92
C THR A 109 17.68 -5.78 10.66
N GLY A 110 18.55 -4.81 10.86
CA GLY A 110 19.80 -5.06 11.60
C GLY A 110 20.56 -3.78 11.91
N THR A 111 21.55 -3.89 12.79
CA THR A 111 22.34 -2.74 13.25
C THR A 111 23.66 -2.54 12.47
N GLY A 112 24.02 -3.49 11.59
CA GLY A 112 25.24 -3.40 10.77
C GLY A 112 24.98 -2.77 9.40
N VAL A 113 25.53 -3.37 8.35
CA VAL A 113 25.34 -2.97 6.96
C VAL A 113 24.19 -3.76 6.36
N VAL A 114 23.24 -3.06 5.74
CA VAL A 114 22.14 -3.69 4.99
C VAL A 114 22.55 -3.79 3.52
N LEU A 115 22.48 -4.98 2.94
CA LEU A 115 22.67 -5.20 1.51
C LEU A 115 21.29 -5.20 0.83
N ASP A 116 20.99 -4.14 0.09
CA ASP A 116 19.71 -3.99 -0.62
C ASP A 116 19.85 -4.51 -2.05
N PHE A 117 19.25 -5.66 -2.32
CA PHE A 117 19.31 -6.31 -3.64
C PHE A 117 18.30 -5.76 -4.65
N THR A 118 17.35 -4.93 -4.24
CA THR A 118 16.23 -4.53 -5.11
C THR A 118 16.62 -3.57 -6.24
N ARG A 119 17.75 -2.85 -6.10
CA ARG A 119 18.11 -1.80 -7.05
C ARG A 119 18.76 -2.34 -8.33
N HIS A 120 19.68 -3.28 -8.22
CA HIS A 120 20.51 -3.71 -9.37
C HIS A 120 20.48 -5.20 -9.65
N MET A 121 20.37 -6.05 -8.62
CA MET A 121 20.39 -7.50 -8.78
C MET A 121 18.96 -8.05 -8.82
N ASN A 122 18.19 -7.65 -9.85
CA ASN A 122 16.73 -7.84 -9.91
C ASN A 122 16.23 -8.36 -11.25
N ARG A 123 17.04 -9.20 -11.95
CA ARG A 123 16.70 -9.66 -13.29
C ARG A 123 16.43 -11.17 -13.35
N VAL A 124 15.64 -11.58 -14.34
CA VAL A 124 15.65 -12.95 -14.86
C VAL A 124 16.89 -13.07 -15.75
N VAL A 125 17.84 -13.90 -15.35
CA VAL A 125 19.11 -14.08 -16.08
C VAL A 125 18.86 -14.94 -17.33
N SER A 126 18.12 -16.03 -17.15
CA SER A 126 17.70 -16.89 -18.26
C SER A 126 16.43 -17.66 -17.89
N LEU A 127 15.69 -18.08 -18.90
CA LEU A 127 14.50 -18.92 -18.73
C LEU A 127 14.54 -20.02 -19.79
N ASP A 128 14.43 -21.27 -19.36
CA ASP A 128 14.37 -22.45 -20.19
C ASP A 128 12.98 -23.07 -20.08
N ALA A 129 12.15 -22.85 -21.09
CA ALA A 129 10.76 -23.29 -21.08
C ALA A 129 10.63 -24.83 -21.19
N ASP A 130 11.57 -25.48 -21.89
CA ASP A 130 11.56 -26.96 -22.06
C ASP A 130 11.96 -27.65 -20.74
N ALA A 131 12.99 -27.14 -20.06
CA ALA A 131 13.40 -27.61 -18.73
C ALA A 131 12.47 -27.11 -17.63
N ARG A 132 11.63 -26.10 -17.90
CA ARG A 132 10.75 -25.41 -16.96
C ARG A 132 11.55 -24.81 -15.80
N THR A 133 12.67 -24.16 -16.10
CA THR A 133 13.52 -23.54 -15.07
C THR A 133 13.81 -22.08 -15.44
N ALA A 134 14.13 -21.31 -14.41
CA ALA A 134 14.62 -19.94 -14.59
C ALA A 134 15.79 -19.70 -13.65
N VAL A 135 16.79 -18.94 -14.14
CA VAL A 135 17.90 -18.43 -13.34
C VAL A 135 17.56 -17.00 -12.97
N VAL A 136 17.53 -16.71 -11.67
CA VAL A 136 17.02 -15.42 -11.17
C VAL A 136 17.98 -14.80 -10.15
N GLN A 137 17.99 -13.47 -10.11
CA GLN A 137 18.76 -12.71 -9.13
C GLN A 137 17.89 -12.44 -7.88
N PRO A 138 18.51 -12.29 -6.70
CA PRO A 138 17.77 -12.24 -5.42
C PRO A 138 16.80 -11.05 -5.27
N GLY A 139 17.07 -9.92 -5.90
CA GLY A 139 16.22 -8.74 -5.85
C GLY A 139 15.04 -8.74 -6.83
N LEU A 140 14.92 -9.80 -7.66
CA LEU A 140 13.84 -9.91 -8.64
C LEU A 140 12.49 -10.02 -7.93
N VAL A 141 11.56 -9.12 -8.25
CA VAL A 141 10.18 -9.17 -7.74
C VAL A 141 9.45 -10.35 -8.40
N LEU A 142 8.68 -11.10 -7.62
CA LEU A 142 8.02 -12.32 -8.10
C LEU A 142 7.16 -12.06 -9.36
N ASP A 143 6.37 -10.99 -9.40
CA ASP A 143 5.53 -10.70 -10.56
C ASP A 143 6.33 -10.55 -11.87
N ARG A 144 7.59 -10.06 -11.78
CA ARG A 144 8.45 -9.96 -12.98
C ARG A 144 8.83 -11.35 -13.53
N LEU A 145 9.02 -12.31 -12.62
CA LEU A 145 9.24 -13.72 -13.04
C LEU A 145 7.94 -14.28 -13.66
N GLN A 146 6.78 -14.00 -13.05
CA GLN A 146 5.49 -14.45 -13.58
C GLN A 146 5.25 -13.88 -14.99
N GLU A 147 5.54 -12.57 -15.18
CA GLU A 147 5.44 -11.92 -16.50
C GLU A 147 6.35 -12.58 -17.54
N ALA A 148 7.58 -12.92 -17.16
CA ALA A 148 8.53 -13.56 -18.05
C ALA A 148 8.12 -15.00 -18.41
N ALA A 149 7.50 -15.72 -17.48
CA ALA A 149 7.10 -17.12 -17.66
C ALA A 149 5.75 -17.28 -18.40
N ALA A 150 4.87 -16.29 -18.30
CA ALA A 150 3.50 -16.36 -18.82
C ALA A 150 3.40 -16.65 -20.32
N PRO A 151 4.24 -16.06 -21.22
CA PRO A 151 4.18 -16.40 -22.66
C PRO A 151 4.44 -17.87 -22.97
N HIS A 152 5.06 -18.60 -22.05
CA HIS A 152 5.36 -20.04 -22.19
C HIS A 152 4.30 -20.92 -21.52
N GLY A 153 3.22 -20.33 -20.95
CA GLY A 153 2.22 -21.08 -20.20
C GLY A 153 2.73 -21.55 -18.84
N LEU A 154 3.79 -20.92 -18.34
CA LEU A 154 4.47 -21.31 -17.10
C LEU A 154 4.31 -20.24 -16.03
N ARG A 155 4.57 -20.65 -14.78
CA ARG A 155 4.62 -19.73 -13.65
C ARG A 155 5.53 -20.31 -12.55
N PHE A 156 6.00 -19.44 -11.64
CA PHE A 156 6.57 -19.90 -10.38
C PHE A 156 5.40 -20.26 -9.46
N GLY A 157 5.44 -21.43 -8.83
CA GLY A 157 4.30 -21.95 -8.06
C GLY A 157 3.93 -21.12 -6.83
N PRO A 158 4.87 -20.92 -5.89
CA PRO A 158 4.57 -20.14 -4.67
C PRO A 158 4.22 -18.69 -4.99
N ASP A 159 3.15 -18.17 -4.34
CA ASP A 159 2.66 -16.81 -4.62
C ASP A 159 2.10 -16.13 -3.37
N PRO A 160 2.97 -15.69 -2.47
CA PRO A 160 2.51 -14.94 -1.29
C PRO A 160 1.75 -13.67 -1.67
N SER A 161 0.89 -13.19 -0.78
CA SER A 161 0.08 -11.98 -1.00
C SER A 161 0.91 -10.73 -1.32
N THR A 162 2.20 -10.80 -1.10
CA THR A 162 3.15 -9.72 -1.40
C THR A 162 3.77 -9.85 -2.80
N HIS A 163 3.27 -10.74 -3.69
CA HIS A 163 3.87 -11.10 -4.97
C HIS A 163 4.31 -9.89 -5.82
N GLY A 164 3.56 -8.79 -5.80
CA GLY A 164 3.89 -7.58 -6.57
C GLY A 164 5.08 -6.78 -6.03
N ARG A 165 5.70 -7.20 -4.90
CA ARG A 165 6.79 -6.44 -4.25
C ARG A 165 7.76 -7.27 -3.44
N CYS A 166 7.46 -8.54 -3.10
CA CYS A 166 8.44 -9.44 -2.50
C CYS A 166 9.46 -9.89 -3.56
N THR A 167 10.64 -10.27 -3.12
CA THR A 167 11.71 -10.68 -4.04
C THR A 167 12.01 -12.16 -3.89
N LEU A 168 12.52 -12.78 -4.96
CA LEU A 168 12.87 -14.22 -4.95
C LEU A 168 13.89 -14.53 -3.83
N GLY A 169 14.87 -13.65 -3.60
CA GLY A 169 15.85 -13.82 -2.51
C GLY A 169 15.18 -13.82 -1.13
N GLY A 170 14.20 -12.92 -0.95
CA GLY A 170 13.40 -12.88 0.29
C GLY A 170 12.55 -14.14 0.46
N MET A 171 11.93 -14.60 -0.63
CA MET A 171 11.13 -15.83 -0.61
C MET A 171 11.97 -17.05 -0.26
N ILE A 172 13.18 -17.15 -0.83
CA ILE A 172 14.12 -18.25 -0.53
C ILE A 172 14.59 -18.14 0.92
N GLY A 173 14.96 -16.93 1.36
CA GLY A 173 15.43 -16.70 2.73
C GLY A 173 14.41 -17.08 3.80
N ASN A 174 13.10 -16.88 3.51
CA ASN A 174 12.03 -17.24 4.43
C ASN A 174 11.38 -18.60 4.14
N ASN A 175 11.65 -19.21 3.00
CA ASN A 175 10.89 -20.35 2.47
C ASN A 175 9.41 -20.02 2.35
N SER A 176 9.10 -18.87 1.72
CA SER A 176 7.74 -18.36 1.57
C SER A 176 6.87 -19.33 0.75
N CYS A 177 5.57 -19.30 0.98
CA CYS A 177 4.61 -20.21 0.34
C CYS A 177 3.52 -19.47 -0.44
N GLY A 178 2.51 -18.97 0.23
CA GLY A 178 1.36 -18.34 -0.43
C GLY A 178 0.17 -19.28 -0.56
N SER A 179 -0.88 -18.81 -1.24
CA SER A 179 -2.16 -19.51 -1.29
C SER A 179 -2.16 -20.77 -2.16
N HIS A 180 -1.24 -20.87 -3.12
CA HIS A 180 -1.19 -22.01 -4.04
C HIS A 180 -0.24 -23.13 -3.58
N SER A 181 0.28 -23.09 -2.34
CA SER A 181 1.18 -24.15 -1.85
C SER A 181 0.49 -25.52 -1.75
N VAL A 182 -0.83 -25.53 -1.56
CA VAL A 182 -1.63 -26.76 -1.61
C VAL A 182 -1.38 -27.54 -2.93
N ALA A 183 -1.25 -26.79 -4.04
CA ALA A 183 -1.04 -27.36 -5.37
C ALA A 183 0.44 -27.50 -5.75
N TRP A 184 1.30 -26.55 -5.35
CA TRP A 184 2.65 -26.43 -5.91
C TRP A 184 3.76 -26.37 -4.85
N GLY A 185 3.43 -26.57 -3.58
CA GLY A 185 4.41 -26.61 -2.49
C GLY A 185 4.97 -25.24 -2.11
N THR A 186 6.03 -25.29 -1.34
CA THR A 186 6.74 -24.11 -0.79
C THR A 186 7.82 -23.65 -1.78
N THR A 187 8.50 -22.55 -1.45
CA THR A 187 9.65 -22.08 -2.23
C THR A 187 10.76 -23.16 -2.29
N ALA A 188 11.04 -23.82 -1.17
CA ALA A 188 12.05 -24.88 -1.13
C ALA A 188 11.75 -26.06 -2.09
N ASP A 189 10.46 -26.37 -2.30
CA ASP A 189 10.04 -27.41 -3.26
C ASP A 189 10.31 -27.00 -4.71
N ASN A 190 10.46 -25.71 -4.96
CA ASN A 190 10.60 -25.10 -6.28
C ASN A 190 11.99 -24.49 -6.51
N VAL A 191 12.99 -24.80 -5.67
CA VAL A 191 14.40 -24.37 -5.83
C VAL A 191 15.21 -25.60 -6.27
N ARG A 192 16.10 -25.43 -7.26
CA ARG A 192 16.99 -26.49 -7.77
C ARG A 192 18.43 -26.28 -7.38
N ALA A 193 18.91 -25.04 -7.34
CA ALA A 193 20.29 -24.72 -6.96
C ALA A 193 20.36 -23.26 -6.49
N LEU A 194 21.34 -22.98 -5.62
CA LEU A 194 21.58 -21.64 -5.08
C LEU A 194 23.07 -21.29 -5.21
N SER A 195 23.36 -20.12 -5.73
CA SER A 195 24.69 -19.51 -5.66
C SER A 195 24.75 -18.64 -4.42
N VAL A 196 25.63 -18.95 -3.49
CA VAL A 196 25.67 -18.36 -2.15
C VAL A 196 27.10 -17.92 -1.82
N LEU A 197 27.23 -16.80 -1.13
CA LEU A 197 28.51 -16.31 -0.59
C LEU A 197 28.51 -16.55 0.92
N THR A 198 29.65 -17.06 1.42
CA THR A 198 29.86 -17.17 2.88
C THR A 198 30.08 -15.79 3.50
N ALA A 199 30.15 -15.73 4.82
CA ALA A 199 30.42 -14.49 5.56
C ALA A 199 31.73 -13.81 5.12
N ARG A 200 32.68 -14.60 4.60
CA ARG A 200 34.00 -14.11 4.17
C ARG A 200 34.09 -13.85 2.66
N GLY A 201 32.95 -14.10 1.93
CA GLY A 201 32.89 -13.85 0.50
C GLY A 201 33.25 -15.02 -0.39
N ASP A 202 33.49 -16.21 0.16
CA ASP A 202 33.76 -17.43 -0.63
C ASP A 202 32.48 -17.87 -1.37
N ARG A 203 32.65 -18.35 -2.60
CA ARG A 203 31.52 -18.72 -3.46
C ARG A 203 31.21 -20.21 -3.35
N LEU A 204 29.96 -20.52 -3.11
CA LEU A 204 29.47 -21.89 -3.04
C LEU A 204 28.28 -22.06 -4.00
N THR A 205 28.15 -23.25 -4.58
CA THR A 205 26.94 -23.65 -5.33
C THR A 205 26.25 -24.80 -4.59
N ALA A 206 25.15 -24.49 -3.92
CA ALA A 206 24.36 -25.45 -3.18
C ALA A 206 23.34 -26.12 -4.11
N GLY A 207 23.20 -27.43 -3.99
CA GLY A 207 22.26 -28.23 -4.79
C GLY A 207 21.97 -29.55 -4.11
N PRO A 208 21.40 -30.52 -4.88
CA PRO A 208 21.17 -31.87 -4.38
C PRO A 208 22.48 -32.53 -3.97
N GLY A 209 22.40 -33.41 -2.98
CA GLY A 209 23.56 -34.01 -2.35
C GLY A 209 24.24 -33.02 -1.41
N TRP A 210 25.50 -33.20 -1.16
CA TRP A 210 26.30 -32.35 -0.25
C TRP A 210 26.98 -31.19 -0.98
N SER A 211 26.57 -30.90 -2.23
CA SER A 211 27.15 -29.80 -3.00
C SER A 211 26.97 -28.46 -2.28
N GLY A 212 28.06 -27.76 -2.06
CA GLY A 212 28.07 -26.45 -1.38
C GLY A 212 28.03 -26.52 0.13
N ALA A 213 28.09 -27.72 0.74
CA ALA A 213 28.13 -27.86 2.19
C ALA A 213 29.49 -27.48 2.76
N PRO A 214 29.58 -26.76 3.88
CA PRO A 214 30.84 -26.53 4.55
C PRO A 214 31.39 -27.81 5.21
N ASP A 215 32.72 -27.85 5.40
CA ASP A 215 33.37 -28.96 6.10
C ASP A 215 32.71 -29.20 7.47
N GLY A 216 32.44 -30.47 7.79
CA GLY A 216 31.84 -30.87 9.05
C GLY A 216 30.32 -30.96 9.06
N LEU A 217 29.60 -30.36 8.13
CA LEU A 217 28.14 -30.40 8.11
C LEU A 217 27.64 -31.85 7.92
N GLN A 218 28.20 -32.57 6.97
CA GLN A 218 27.84 -33.96 6.72
C GLN A 218 28.08 -34.84 7.96
N ALA A 219 29.22 -34.68 8.61
CA ALA A 219 29.57 -35.43 9.84
C ALA A 219 28.57 -35.09 10.97
N LEU A 220 28.21 -33.81 11.11
CA LEU A 220 27.22 -33.36 12.10
C LEU A 220 25.88 -34.08 11.90
N VAL A 221 25.38 -34.04 10.66
CA VAL A 221 24.08 -34.65 10.32
C VAL A 221 24.12 -36.16 10.50
N THR A 222 25.22 -36.82 10.02
CA THR A 222 25.39 -38.28 10.13
C THR A 222 25.40 -38.71 11.59
N GLY A 223 26.00 -37.93 12.49
CA GLY A 223 26.05 -38.22 13.93
C GLY A 223 24.72 -38.08 14.64
N GLU A 224 23.73 -37.42 14.02
CA GLU A 224 22.43 -37.08 14.64
C GLU A 224 21.21 -37.68 13.89
N LEU A 225 21.41 -38.63 12.97
CA LEU A 225 20.34 -39.14 12.10
C LEU A 225 19.08 -39.60 12.86
N GLU A 226 19.25 -40.35 13.97
CA GLU A 226 18.12 -40.84 14.76
C GLU A 226 17.27 -39.65 15.27
N HIS A 227 17.96 -38.67 15.82
CA HIS A 227 17.31 -37.47 16.39
C HIS A 227 16.64 -36.65 15.32
N LEU A 228 17.32 -36.46 14.16
CA LEU A 228 16.76 -35.63 13.04
C LEU A 228 15.52 -36.27 12.42
N ARG A 229 15.45 -37.61 12.36
CA ARG A 229 14.30 -38.33 11.79
C ARG A 229 13.04 -38.15 12.63
N THR A 230 13.18 -37.96 13.93
CA THR A 230 12.06 -37.92 14.89
C THR A 230 11.81 -36.53 15.46
N GLY A 231 12.74 -35.59 15.27
CA GLY A 231 12.72 -34.27 15.91
C GLY A 231 11.96 -33.19 15.15
N PHE A 232 11.48 -33.49 13.95
CA PHE A 232 10.81 -32.49 13.11
C PHE A 232 9.37 -32.91 12.85
N PRO A 233 8.36 -32.06 13.15
CA PRO A 233 6.96 -32.39 12.84
C PRO A 233 6.76 -32.49 11.31
N ASP A 234 5.91 -33.44 10.92
CA ASP A 234 5.58 -33.67 9.51
C ASP A 234 4.34 -32.82 9.16
N LEU A 235 4.59 -31.68 8.53
CA LEU A 235 3.59 -30.67 8.17
C LEU A 235 3.79 -30.20 6.73
N PRO A 236 2.70 -29.85 6.00
CA PRO A 236 2.83 -29.21 4.68
C PRO A 236 3.66 -27.92 4.77
N ARG A 237 3.50 -27.17 5.85
CA ARG A 237 4.21 -25.91 6.09
C ARG A 237 4.93 -25.94 7.43
N ARG A 238 6.18 -26.37 7.44
CA ARG A 238 7.05 -26.30 8.62
C ARG A 238 8.27 -25.47 8.23
N ILE A 239 8.31 -24.23 8.67
CA ILE A 239 9.38 -23.29 8.31
C ILE A 239 10.31 -23.02 9.50
N SER A 240 9.83 -23.14 10.73
CA SER A 240 10.62 -22.84 11.94
C SER A 240 11.92 -23.63 12.02
N GLY A 241 12.99 -22.94 12.36
CA GLY A 241 14.33 -23.52 12.55
C GLY A 241 15.01 -23.81 11.20
N TYR A 242 16.23 -24.31 11.28
CA TYR A 242 16.95 -24.79 10.08
C TYR A 242 16.37 -26.12 9.62
N ALA A 243 16.23 -26.30 8.32
CA ALA A 243 15.65 -27.51 7.71
C ALA A 243 16.67 -28.68 7.66
N LEU A 244 17.20 -29.09 8.82
CA LEU A 244 18.21 -30.16 8.92
C LEU A 244 17.67 -31.50 8.41
N ASP A 245 16.37 -31.70 8.47
CA ASP A 245 15.73 -32.89 7.92
C ASP A 245 15.82 -32.98 6.39
N ALA A 246 16.06 -31.85 5.68
CA ALA A 246 16.33 -31.86 4.23
C ALA A 246 17.66 -32.55 3.91
N LEU A 247 18.56 -32.65 4.89
CA LEU A 247 19.89 -33.26 4.74
C LEU A 247 19.90 -34.76 5.06
N LEU A 248 18.79 -35.36 5.41
CA LEU A 248 18.67 -36.78 5.66
C LEU A 248 18.95 -37.57 4.36
N PRO A 249 19.64 -38.72 4.45
CA PRO A 249 19.96 -39.52 3.26
C PRO A 249 18.74 -39.91 2.43
N GLU A 250 17.64 -40.25 3.08
CA GLU A 250 16.39 -40.61 2.45
C GLU A 250 15.70 -39.45 1.72
N ARG A 251 16.14 -38.22 2.00
CA ARG A 251 15.66 -36.99 1.31
C ARG A 251 16.70 -36.46 0.30
N GLY A 252 17.79 -37.21 0.07
CA GLY A 252 18.83 -36.88 -0.91
C GLY A 252 19.88 -35.90 -0.43
N ALA A 253 19.88 -35.53 0.86
CA ALA A 253 20.83 -34.58 1.46
C ALA A 253 20.91 -33.24 0.71
N ASP A 254 19.78 -32.64 0.37
CA ASP A 254 19.67 -31.45 -0.49
C ASP A 254 20.06 -30.16 0.25
N VAL A 255 21.27 -29.64 -0.02
CA VAL A 255 21.81 -28.43 0.61
C VAL A 255 21.08 -27.17 0.13
N ALA A 256 20.62 -27.11 -1.13
CA ALA A 256 19.84 -25.97 -1.61
C ALA A 256 18.51 -25.87 -0.85
N ARG A 257 17.83 -26.99 -0.69
CA ARG A 257 16.59 -27.08 0.08
C ARG A 257 16.81 -26.70 1.55
N PHE A 258 17.90 -27.18 2.15
CA PHE A 258 18.28 -26.87 3.52
C PHE A 258 18.48 -25.38 3.75
N LEU A 259 19.07 -24.65 2.76
CA LEU A 259 19.34 -23.22 2.88
C LEU A 259 18.08 -22.37 2.76
N CYS A 260 17.01 -22.92 2.16
CA CYS A 260 15.72 -22.21 2.13
C CYS A 260 15.17 -22.09 3.55
N GLY A 261 14.80 -20.88 3.95
CA GLY A 261 14.33 -20.59 5.32
C GLY A 261 15.45 -20.27 6.31
N SER A 262 16.69 -20.10 5.85
CA SER A 262 17.81 -19.74 6.72
C SER A 262 17.89 -18.25 7.09
N GLU A 263 17.01 -17.42 6.52
CA GLU A 263 16.84 -16.00 6.88
C GLU A 263 18.13 -15.17 6.74
N GLY A 264 19.00 -15.56 5.79
CA GLY A 264 20.27 -14.87 5.56
C GLY A 264 21.28 -15.04 6.69
N THR A 265 21.12 -16.06 7.55
CA THR A 265 22.02 -16.31 8.67
C THR A 265 23.18 -17.25 8.30
N LEU A 266 23.06 -18.02 7.22
CA LEU A 266 24.06 -19.00 6.82
C LEU A 266 24.87 -18.57 5.59
N GLY A 267 24.35 -17.66 4.79
CA GLY A 267 25.02 -17.19 3.58
C GLY A 267 24.19 -16.12 2.88
N ILE A 268 24.81 -15.45 1.92
CA ILE A 268 24.15 -14.41 1.13
C ILE A 268 23.90 -14.92 -0.29
N LEU A 269 22.64 -15.00 -0.67
CA LEU A 269 22.21 -15.47 -1.99
C LEU A 269 22.57 -14.46 -3.07
N THR A 270 23.17 -14.91 -4.17
CA THR A 270 23.49 -14.07 -5.33
C THR A 270 22.73 -14.49 -6.59
N GLU A 271 22.33 -15.78 -6.68
CA GLU A 271 21.59 -16.31 -7.84
C GLU A 271 20.86 -17.58 -7.41
N ALA A 272 19.70 -17.86 -8.02
CA ALA A 272 18.97 -19.10 -7.77
C ALA A 272 18.48 -19.69 -9.10
N VAL A 273 18.50 -21.02 -9.19
CA VAL A 273 17.81 -21.78 -10.23
C VAL A 273 16.49 -22.26 -9.64
N VAL A 274 15.38 -21.78 -10.21
CA VAL A 274 14.03 -22.11 -9.72
C VAL A 274 13.28 -22.92 -10.75
N GLN A 275 12.38 -23.81 -10.26
CA GLN A 275 11.50 -24.64 -11.07
C GLN A 275 10.21 -23.88 -11.35
N LEU A 276 9.75 -23.93 -12.60
CA LEU A 276 8.45 -23.37 -13.01
C LEU A 276 7.43 -24.51 -13.17
N VAL A 277 6.15 -24.18 -12.97
CA VAL A 277 5.03 -25.11 -13.10
C VAL A 277 4.09 -24.64 -14.23
N GLU A 278 3.30 -25.55 -14.78
CA GLU A 278 2.30 -25.19 -15.78
C GLU A 278 1.19 -24.35 -15.14
N ALA A 279 0.88 -23.23 -15.76
CA ALA A 279 -0.24 -22.39 -15.34
C ALA A 279 -1.56 -23.01 -15.85
N PRO A 280 -2.60 -23.13 -15.01
CA PRO A 280 -3.90 -23.64 -15.48
C PRO A 280 -4.46 -22.73 -16.59
N ARG A 281 -4.96 -23.32 -17.66
CA ARG A 281 -5.53 -22.58 -18.80
C ARG A 281 -6.86 -21.93 -18.44
N ALA A 282 -7.61 -22.55 -17.51
CA ALA A 282 -8.90 -22.04 -17.04
C ALA A 282 -8.99 -22.23 -15.53
N ARG A 283 -9.70 -21.34 -14.87
CA ARG A 283 -9.89 -21.36 -13.43
C ARG A 283 -11.34 -21.08 -13.05
N ALA A 284 -11.78 -21.64 -11.91
CA ALA A 284 -13.05 -21.35 -11.28
C ALA A 284 -12.82 -21.17 -9.79
N LEU A 285 -13.64 -20.36 -9.14
CA LEU A 285 -13.57 -20.12 -7.70
C LEU A 285 -14.90 -20.55 -7.06
N ALA A 286 -14.83 -21.48 -6.11
CA ALA A 286 -15.94 -21.80 -5.22
C ALA A 286 -15.74 -21.05 -3.90
N VAL A 287 -16.76 -20.33 -3.44
CA VAL A 287 -16.79 -19.71 -2.12
C VAL A 287 -17.83 -20.49 -1.29
N LEU A 288 -17.36 -21.08 -0.21
CA LEU A 288 -18.15 -21.99 0.66
C LEU A 288 -18.38 -21.31 1.99
N ALA A 289 -19.64 -21.25 2.46
CA ALA A 289 -20.00 -20.58 3.71
C ALA A 289 -20.23 -21.59 4.83
N TYR A 290 -19.65 -21.32 5.99
CA TYR A 290 -19.73 -22.13 7.20
C TYR A 290 -20.25 -21.31 8.37
N ALA A 291 -20.65 -21.98 9.46
CA ALA A 291 -21.16 -21.32 10.65
C ALA A 291 -20.09 -20.42 11.32
N ASP A 292 -18.85 -20.89 11.36
CA ASP A 292 -17.71 -20.16 11.93
C ASP A 292 -16.40 -20.69 11.34
N GLU A 293 -15.29 -20.04 11.69
CA GLU A 293 -13.97 -20.38 11.14
C GLU A 293 -13.46 -21.76 11.58
N SER A 294 -13.91 -22.27 12.75
CA SER A 294 -13.53 -23.62 13.19
C SER A 294 -14.20 -24.69 12.33
N ALA A 295 -15.47 -24.49 11.98
CA ALA A 295 -16.21 -25.39 11.08
C ALA A 295 -15.59 -25.36 9.67
N ALA A 296 -15.23 -24.16 9.17
CA ALA A 296 -14.55 -24.02 7.89
C ALA A 296 -13.21 -24.78 7.90
N ALA A 297 -12.45 -24.63 8.99
CA ALA A 297 -11.14 -25.28 9.15
C ALA A 297 -11.25 -26.82 9.21
N GLU A 298 -12.29 -27.35 9.89
CA GLU A 298 -12.54 -28.80 9.95
C GLU A 298 -12.85 -29.38 8.57
N ALA A 299 -13.55 -28.60 7.73
CA ALA A 299 -13.91 -29.03 6.38
C ALA A 299 -12.73 -29.01 5.41
N ALA A 300 -11.77 -28.07 5.62
CA ALA A 300 -10.70 -27.79 4.66
C ALA A 300 -9.89 -29.04 4.26
N ALA A 301 -9.45 -29.83 5.25
CA ALA A 301 -8.65 -31.03 4.99
C ALA A 301 -9.37 -32.06 4.08
N GLY A 302 -10.71 -32.17 4.23
CA GLY A 302 -11.52 -33.08 3.43
C GLY A 302 -11.64 -32.68 1.97
N LEU A 303 -11.33 -31.46 1.61
CA LEU A 303 -11.39 -30.98 0.23
C LEU A 303 -10.09 -31.23 -0.55
N LEU A 304 -8.97 -31.49 0.15
CA LEU A 304 -7.65 -31.67 -0.49
C LEU A 304 -7.61 -32.83 -1.51
N PRO A 305 -8.25 -33.99 -1.27
CA PRO A 305 -8.22 -35.07 -2.26
C PRO A 305 -8.88 -34.72 -3.61
N LEU A 306 -9.65 -33.62 -3.67
CA LEU A 306 -10.26 -33.15 -4.93
C LEU A 306 -9.30 -32.35 -5.80
N GLY A 307 -8.06 -32.14 -5.35
CA GLY A 307 -7.01 -31.47 -6.10
C GLY A 307 -7.26 -29.97 -6.34
N PRO A 308 -7.69 -29.22 -5.31
CA PRO A 308 -7.86 -27.78 -5.45
C PRO A 308 -6.52 -27.08 -5.66
N LEU A 309 -6.54 -25.88 -6.26
CA LEU A 309 -5.36 -25.01 -6.36
C LEU A 309 -5.13 -24.25 -5.08
N THR A 310 -6.21 -23.85 -4.39
CA THR A 310 -6.15 -23.17 -3.08
C THR A 310 -7.27 -23.67 -2.18
N VAL A 311 -7.06 -23.60 -0.85
CA VAL A 311 -8.12 -23.72 0.16
C VAL A 311 -7.85 -22.67 1.23
N GLU A 312 -8.44 -21.48 1.05
CA GLU A 312 -8.16 -20.30 1.86
C GLU A 312 -9.33 -19.99 2.79
N GLY A 313 -9.06 -19.75 4.06
CA GLY A 313 -10.06 -19.48 5.07
C GLY A 313 -10.14 -18.02 5.49
N MET A 314 -11.33 -17.58 5.89
CA MET A 314 -11.54 -16.19 6.32
C MET A 314 -12.70 -16.08 7.30
N ALA A 315 -12.45 -15.45 8.45
CA ALA A 315 -13.46 -15.17 9.46
C ALA A 315 -14.32 -13.95 9.08
N ALA A 316 -15.56 -13.93 9.54
CA ALA A 316 -16.53 -12.86 9.24
C ALA A 316 -16.04 -11.47 9.70
N ASP A 317 -15.26 -11.42 10.77
CA ASP A 317 -14.74 -10.14 11.33
C ASP A 317 -13.93 -9.32 10.32
N LEU A 318 -13.44 -9.97 9.25
CA LEU A 318 -12.58 -9.34 8.25
C LEU A 318 -13.31 -8.98 6.95
N VAL A 319 -14.62 -9.23 6.88
CA VAL A 319 -15.38 -9.08 5.63
C VAL A 319 -16.42 -7.96 5.78
N PRO A 320 -16.47 -7.00 4.85
CA PRO A 320 -17.54 -6.00 4.87
C PRO A 320 -18.93 -6.67 4.74
N PRO A 321 -19.96 -6.16 5.43
CA PRO A 321 -21.29 -6.77 5.40
C PRO A 321 -21.91 -6.88 4.00
N ASP A 322 -21.50 -6.01 3.07
CA ASP A 322 -22.04 -5.94 1.71
C ASP A 322 -21.06 -6.52 0.65
N ALA A 323 -20.16 -7.40 1.06
CA ALA A 323 -19.13 -7.97 0.19
C ALA A 323 -19.67 -8.92 -0.89
N GLY A 324 -20.95 -9.28 -0.83
CA GLY A 324 -21.55 -10.18 -1.83
C GLY A 324 -21.18 -11.65 -1.68
N LEU A 325 -20.73 -12.04 -0.49
CA LEU A 325 -20.39 -13.45 -0.20
C LEU A 325 -21.64 -14.27 0.18
N PRO A 326 -21.60 -15.61 0.01
CA PRO A 326 -22.67 -16.49 0.52
C PRO A 326 -22.89 -16.29 2.02
N ARG A 327 -24.10 -16.59 2.49
CA ARG A 327 -24.49 -16.37 3.89
C ARG A 327 -23.77 -17.32 4.84
N GLY A 328 -22.96 -16.76 5.76
CA GLY A 328 -22.22 -17.56 6.75
C GLY A 328 -21.45 -16.71 7.73
N GLY A 329 -20.82 -17.34 8.71
CA GLY A 329 -19.94 -16.72 9.70
C GLY A 329 -18.46 -16.87 9.37
N ALA A 330 -18.14 -17.65 8.35
CA ALA A 330 -16.79 -17.80 7.81
C ALA A 330 -16.85 -18.43 6.43
N TRP A 331 -15.76 -18.31 5.66
CA TRP A 331 -15.74 -18.81 4.28
C TRP A 331 -14.45 -19.55 3.96
N LEU A 332 -14.57 -20.53 3.05
CA LEU A 332 -13.43 -21.09 2.32
C LEU A 332 -13.52 -20.62 0.87
N PHE A 333 -12.40 -20.09 0.38
CA PHE A 333 -12.19 -19.70 -1.04
C PHE A 333 -11.38 -20.82 -1.68
N VAL A 334 -12.01 -21.61 -2.55
CA VAL A 334 -11.41 -22.81 -3.13
C VAL A 334 -11.29 -22.61 -4.65
N GLU A 335 -10.06 -22.39 -5.13
CA GLU A 335 -9.82 -22.25 -6.57
C GLU A 335 -9.56 -23.62 -7.19
N THR A 336 -10.11 -23.85 -8.39
CA THR A 336 -9.89 -25.06 -9.17
C THR A 336 -9.40 -24.70 -10.58
N GLY A 337 -8.57 -25.55 -11.15
CA GLY A 337 -8.03 -25.36 -12.50
C GLY A 337 -8.53 -26.39 -13.47
N GLY A 338 -8.33 -26.12 -14.76
CA GLY A 338 -8.66 -27.05 -15.84
C GLY A 338 -8.07 -26.59 -17.17
N ASP A 339 -8.12 -27.47 -18.16
CA ASP A 339 -7.73 -27.13 -19.55
C ASP A 339 -8.80 -26.25 -20.19
N THR A 340 -10.05 -26.42 -19.78
CA THR A 340 -11.19 -25.64 -20.27
C THR A 340 -11.98 -25.05 -19.11
N GLN A 341 -12.73 -24.00 -19.40
CA GLN A 341 -13.59 -23.35 -18.41
C GLN A 341 -14.64 -24.33 -17.85
N ALA A 342 -15.15 -25.23 -18.70
CA ALA A 342 -16.13 -26.27 -18.29
C ALA A 342 -15.50 -27.24 -17.27
N GLN A 343 -14.25 -27.67 -17.49
CA GLN A 343 -13.54 -28.54 -16.54
C GLN A 343 -13.29 -27.83 -15.20
N ALA A 344 -12.79 -26.61 -15.24
CA ALA A 344 -12.53 -25.86 -14.02
C ALA A 344 -13.82 -25.67 -13.20
N ARG A 345 -14.91 -25.33 -13.88
CA ARG A 345 -16.24 -25.19 -13.25
C ARG A 345 -16.74 -26.52 -12.66
N ALA A 346 -16.63 -27.63 -13.41
CA ALA A 346 -17.07 -28.94 -12.93
C ALA A 346 -16.33 -29.38 -11.67
N ARG A 347 -15.02 -29.06 -11.59
CA ARG A 347 -14.22 -29.32 -10.38
C ARG A 347 -14.66 -28.46 -9.21
N ALA A 348 -14.97 -27.17 -9.45
CA ALA A 348 -15.48 -26.28 -8.40
C ALA A 348 -16.85 -26.77 -7.89
N GLU A 349 -17.72 -27.22 -8.78
CA GLU A 349 -19.01 -27.81 -8.42
C GLU A 349 -18.86 -29.13 -7.63
N ALA A 350 -17.83 -29.92 -7.95
CA ALA A 350 -17.50 -31.14 -7.18
C ALA A 350 -17.06 -30.78 -5.76
N VAL A 351 -16.29 -29.69 -5.61
CA VAL A 351 -15.91 -29.16 -4.29
C VAL A 351 -17.17 -28.77 -3.50
N VAL A 352 -18.11 -28.05 -4.13
CA VAL A 352 -19.38 -27.65 -3.47
C VAL A 352 -20.17 -28.87 -3.02
N ARG A 353 -20.26 -29.91 -3.88
CA ARG A 353 -21.00 -31.15 -3.52
C ARG A 353 -20.34 -31.92 -2.37
N ALA A 354 -19.03 -31.89 -2.27
CA ALA A 354 -18.29 -32.60 -1.22
C ALA A 354 -18.33 -31.85 0.12
N ALA A 355 -18.49 -30.54 0.05
CA ALA A 355 -18.52 -29.65 1.23
C ALA A 355 -19.93 -29.70 1.84
N ASP A 356 -20.01 -29.85 3.15
CA ASP A 356 -21.26 -29.73 3.90
C ASP A 356 -21.44 -28.27 4.32
N VAL A 357 -22.02 -27.47 3.42
CA VAL A 357 -22.05 -26.02 3.56
C VAL A 357 -23.46 -25.45 3.74
N THR A 358 -23.54 -24.31 4.40
CA THR A 358 -24.81 -23.59 4.59
C THR A 358 -25.24 -22.87 3.31
N ASP A 359 -24.26 -22.35 2.53
CA ASP A 359 -24.49 -21.61 1.29
C ASP A 359 -23.18 -21.59 0.48
N SER A 360 -23.29 -21.38 -0.83
CA SER A 360 -22.08 -21.36 -1.68
C SER A 360 -22.31 -20.61 -2.99
N THR A 361 -21.21 -20.21 -3.64
CA THR A 361 -21.26 -19.67 -5.00
C THR A 361 -20.06 -20.18 -5.81
N VAL A 362 -20.25 -20.34 -7.14
CA VAL A 362 -19.17 -20.70 -8.06
C VAL A 362 -19.06 -19.59 -9.09
N VAL A 363 -17.87 -19.02 -9.24
CA VAL A 363 -17.60 -17.88 -10.14
C VAL A 363 -16.52 -18.28 -11.13
N THR A 364 -16.80 -18.08 -12.42
CA THR A 364 -15.88 -18.43 -13.52
C THR A 364 -15.38 -17.20 -14.28
N ASP A 365 -16.13 -16.11 -14.32
CA ASP A 365 -15.71 -14.91 -15.01
C ASP A 365 -14.49 -14.27 -14.33
N PRO A 366 -13.47 -13.85 -15.09
CA PRO A 366 -12.23 -13.34 -14.50
C PRO A 366 -12.42 -12.11 -13.59
N ALA A 367 -13.33 -11.22 -13.92
CA ALA A 367 -13.58 -10.00 -13.12
C ALA A 367 -14.18 -10.33 -11.75
N GLY A 368 -15.20 -11.22 -11.74
CA GLY A 368 -15.85 -11.68 -10.51
C GLY A 368 -14.86 -12.43 -9.62
N ARG A 369 -14.05 -13.34 -10.20
CA ARG A 369 -13.03 -14.07 -9.44
C ARG A 369 -12.02 -13.10 -8.80
N ARG A 370 -11.53 -12.10 -9.57
CA ARG A 370 -10.59 -11.10 -9.02
C ARG A 370 -11.22 -10.28 -7.90
N ALA A 371 -12.48 -9.89 -8.05
CA ALA A 371 -13.20 -9.10 -7.03
C ALA A 371 -13.32 -9.86 -5.72
N LEU A 372 -13.69 -11.14 -5.76
CA LEU A 372 -13.81 -11.99 -4.58
C LEU A 372 -12.43 -12.30 -3.98
N TRP A 373 -11.44 -12.61 -4.83
CA TRP A 373 -10.09 -12.93 -4.38
C TRP A 373 -9.42 -11.75 -3.68
N ARG A 374 -9.69 -10.52 -4.15
CA ARG A 374 -9.15 -9.30 -3.55
C ARG A 374 -9.55 -9.17 -2.06
N ILE A 375 -10.75 -9.60 -1.69
CA ILE A 375 -11.20 -9.60 -0.29
C ILE A 375 -10.19 -10.39 0.56
N ARG A 376 -9.79 -11.57 0.07
CA ARG A 376 -8.83 -12.44 0.77
C ARG A 376 -7.41 -11.85 0.77
N GLU A 377 -6.96 -11.29 -0.36
CA GLU A 377 -5.61 -10.71 -0.49
C GLU A 377 -5.42 -9.48 0.42
N ASP A 378 -6.44 -8.64 0.52
CA ASP A 378 -6.37 -7.41 1.30
C ASP A 378 -6.55 -7.66 2.80
N ALA A 379 -6.85 -8.90 3.23
CA ALA A 379 -7.04 -9.25 4.64
C ALA A 379 -5.82 -8.87 5.51
N SER A 380 -4.60 -8.98 4.97
CA SER A 380 -3.38 -8.60 5.71
C SER A 380 -3.34 -7.12 6.09
N GLY A 381 -4.02 -6.28 5.33
CA GLY A 381 -4.20 -4.87 5.65
C GLY A 381 -5.43 -4.62 6.50
N THR A 382 -6.56 -5.21 6.12
CA THR A 382 -7.84 -5.08 6.84
C THR A 382 -7.67 -5.51 8.31
N ALA A 383 -6.94 -6.60 8.54
CA ALA A 383 -6.69 -7.14 9.89
C ALA A 383 -5.88 -6.21 10.79
N THR A 384 -5.29 -5.12 10.27
CA THR A 384 -4.50 -4.18 11.09
C THR A 384 -5.36 -3.28 11.98
N ARG A 385 -6.68 -3.34 11.80
CA ARG A 385 -7.62 -2.60 12.64
C ARG A 385 -8.78 -3.52 13.04
N MET A 386 -9.18 -3.46 14.30
CA MET A 386 -10.41 -4.08 14.78
C MET A 386 -11.62 -3.28 14.24
N PRO A 387 -12.83 -3.85 14.24
CA PRO A 387 -14.02 -3.11 13.76
C PRO A 387 -14.27 -1.77 14.48
N ASP A 388 -13.81 -1.64 15.72
CA ASP A 388 -13.92 -0.38 16.49
C ASP A 388 -12.78 0.60 16.22
N GLY A 389 -11.85 0.29 15.29
CA GLY A 389 -10.71 1.12 14.96
C GLY A 389 -9.45 0.86 15.78
N THR A 390 -9.50 0.01 16.80
CA THR A 390 -8.33 -0.34 17.62
C THR A 390 -7.24 -0.96 16.76
N GLU A 391 -5.98 -0.56 16.99
CA GLU A 391 -4.81 -1.09 16.27
C GLU A 391 -4.60 -2.57 16.56
N ALA A 392 -4.27 -3.33 15.53
CA ALA A 392 -3.91 -4.75 15.65
C ALA A 392 -2.56 -5.00 14.97
N TRP A 393 -1.71 -5.76 15.63
CA TRP A 393 -0.30 -5.88 15.28
C TRP A 393 0.08 -7.34 15.02
N PRO A 394 1.09 -7.60 14.18
CA PRO A 394 1.65 -8.94 14.06
C PRO A 394 2.38 -9.31 15.37
N GLY A 395 2.75 -10.53 15.47
CA GLY A 395 3.45 -11.08 16.63
C GLY A 395 3.13 -12.54 16.73
N TRP A 396 1.96 -12.91 16.27
CA TRP A 396 1.62 -14.31 16.16
C TRP A 396 0.81 -14.61 14.90
N GLU A 397 1.14 -14.06 13.79
CA GLU A 397 0.54 -14.48 12.53
C GLU A 397 1.46 -15.51 11.87
N ASP A 398 0.92 -16.69 11.46
CA ASP A 398 1.67 -17.62 10.63
C ASP A 398 2.00 -18.97 11.29
N CYS A 399 1.44 -19.33 12.42
CA CYS A 399 1.65 -20.70 12.90
C CYS A 399 0.90 -21.70 11.99
N ALA A 400 1.41 -22.94 11.95
CA ALA A 400 0.79 -24.03 11.19
C ALA A 400 0.61 -25.24 12.10
N VAL A 401 -0.53 -25.94 11.94
CA VAL A 401 -0.80 -27.22 12.61
C VAL A 401 -1.23 -28.24 11.55
N PRO A 402 -1.21 -29.54 11.84
CA PRO A 402 -1.74 -30.51 10.86
C PRO A 402 -3.14 -30.08 10.40
N PRO A 403 -3.43 -30.04 9.09
CA PRO A 403 -4.72 -29.53 8.60
C PRO A 403 -5.94 -30.14 9.29
N ALA A 404 -5.91 -31.42 9.59
CA ALA A 404 -7.01 -32.13 10.28
C ALA A 404 -7.22 -31.65 11.73
N ARG A 405 -6.27 -30.93 12.33
CA ARG A 405 -6.36 -30.39 13.70
C ARG A 405 -6.68 -28.90 13.74
N LEU A 406 -6.76 -28.25 12.57
CA LEU A 406 -6.87 -26.79 12.52
C LEU A 406 -8.15 -26.28 13.23
N GLY A 407 -9.30 -26.94 13.04
CA GLY A 407 -10.54 -26.51 13.68
C GLY A 407 -10.45 -26.58 15.21
N ALA A 408 -9.90 -27.67 15.75
CA ALA A 408 -9.69 -27.81 17.19
C ALA A 408 -8.70 -26.75 17.71
N TYR A 409 -7.62 -26.52 16.97
CA TYR A 409 -6.63 -25.49 17.31
C TYR A 409 -7.29 -24.10 17.37
N LEU A 410 -8.14 -23.75 16.39
CA LEU A 410 -8.80 -22.43 16.37
C LEU A 410 -9.71 -22.21 17.58
N ARG A 411 -10.42 -23.26 18.05
CA ARG A 411 -11.24 -23.17 19.25
C ARG A 411 -10.37 -22.90 20.50
N ASP A 412 -9.25 -23.59 20.64
CA ASP A 412 -8.33 -23.39 21.75
C ASP A 412 -7.67 -22.00 21.66
N PHE A 413 -7.29 -21.59 20.47
CA PHE A 413 -6.72 -20.26 20.18
C PHE A 413 -7.69 -19.13 20.63
N ARG A 414 -8.99 -19.26 20.26
CA ARG A 414 -10.00 -18.27 20.68
C ARG A 414 -10.13 -18.22 22.21
N ARG A 415 -10.06 -19.38 22.89
CA ARG A 415 -10.10 -19.42 24.36
C ARG A 415 -8.87 -18.72 24.96
N LEU A 416 -7.69 -18.95 24.37
CA LEU A 416 -6.46 -18.30 24.84
C LEU A 416 -6.52 -16.78 24.65
N LEU A 417 -6.97 -16.29 23.47
CA LEU A 417 -7.18 -14.86 23.25
C LEU A 417 -8.06 -14.25 24.33
N ALA A 418 -9.22 -14.90 24.56
CA ALA A 418 -10.21 -14.43 25.55
C ALA A 418 -9.61 -14.38 26.97
N SER A 419 -8.80 -15.38 27.35
CA SER A 419 -8.20 -15.43 28.69
C SER A 419 -7.22 -14.30 28.95
N HIS A 420 -6.61 -13.74 27.89
CA HIS A 420 -5.73 -12.59 27.97
C HIS A 420 -6.44 -11.24 27.70
N GLY A 421 -7.77 -11.28 27.43
CA GLY A 421 -8.52 -10.09 27.05
C GLY A 421 -8.07 -9.49 25.73
N LEU A 422 -7.63 -10.34 24.80
CA LEU A 422 -7.15 -9.94 23.48
C LEU A 422 -8.14 -10.35 22.39
N ARG A 423 -8.11 -9.67 21.27
CA ARG A 423 -8.96 -9.92 20.09
C ARG A 423 -8.12 -10.08 18.85
N GLY A 424 -8.58 -10.89 17.90
CA GLY A 424 -7.94 -11.09 16.61
C GLY A 424 -8.83 -11.97 15.74
N ALA A 425 -8.80 -11.74 14.43
CA ALA A 425 -9.64 -12.47 13.48
C ALA A 425 -8.75 -13.35 12.58
N PRO A 426 -8.87 -14.70 12.65
CA PRO A 426 -8.02 -15.57 11.83
C PRO A 426 -8.46 -15.62 10.38
N TYR A 427 -7.48 -15.72 9.51
CA TYR A 427 -7.62 -15.98 8.07
C TYR A 427 -6.38 -16.75 7.62
N GLY A 428 -6.36 -17.29 6.43
CA GLY A 428 -5.12 -17.87 5.91
C GLY A 428 -5.33 -19.16 5.13
N HIS A 429 -4.29 -19.97 5.12
CA HIS A 429 -4.13 -21.15 4.28
C HIS A 429 -4.67 -22.41 4.99
N PHE A 430 -6.00 -22.45 5.11
CA PHE A 430 -6.66 -23.51 5.89
C PHE A 430 -6.37 -24.90 5.33
N GLY A 431 -6.21 -25.04 4.01
CA GLY A 431 -5.83 -26.31 3.38
C GLY A 431 -4.48 -26.85 3.85
N ASP A 432 -3.55 -25.95 4.20
CA ASP A 432 -2.22 -26.32 4.72
C ASP A 432 -2.16 -26.30 6.25
N GLY A 433 -3.25 -25.93 6.92
CA GLY A 433 -3.28 -25.81 8.36
C GLY A 433 -2.59 -24.55 8.91
N CYS A 434 -2.34 -23.56 8.06
CA CYS A 434 -1.61 -22.34 8.43
C CYS A 434 -2.56 -21.15 8.55
N ILE A 435 -2.44 -20.39 9.64
CA ILE A 435 -3.30 -19.21 9.85
C ILE A 435 -2.49 -17.94 10.05
N HIS A 436 -3.12 -16.84 9.66
CA HIS A 436 -2.64 -15.49 9.96
C HIS A 436 -3.64 -14.83 10.91
N VAL A 437 -3.13 -14.01 11.82
CA VAL A 437 -3.96 -13.25 12.74
C VAL A 437 -3.20 -12.03 13.22
N ARG A 438 -3.84 -10.87 13.18
CA ARG A 438 -3.33 -9.69 13.87
C ARG A 438 -4.13 -9.52 15.13
N ILE A 439 -3.45 -9.13 16.19
CA ILE A 439 -4.01 -9.12 17.54
C ILE A 439 -3.87 -7.70 18.11
N ASP A 440 -4.86 -7.27 18.88
CA ASP A 440 -4.92 -5.91 19.44
C ASP A 440 -3.98 -5.72 20.64
N PHE A 441 -2.71 -6.10 20.44
CA PHE A 441 -1.65 -5.89 21.43
C PHE A 441 -1.46 -4.40 21.69
N ASP A 442 -1.35 -4.05 22.97
CA ASP A 442 -0.86 -2.74 23.39
C ASP A 442 0.66 -2.79 23.49
N LEU A 443 1.35 -2.45 22.41
CA LEU A 443 2.82 -2.44 22.39
C LEU A 443 3.41 -1.06 22.74
N LEU A 444 2.56 -0.13 23.19
CA LEU A 444 2.97 1.19 23.62
C LEU A 444 3.27 1.26 25.11
N THR A 445 2.75 0.32 25.91
CA THR A 445 2.94 0.35 27.37
C THR A 445 3.74 -0.86 27.85
N PRO A 446 4.50 -0.73 28.97
CA PRO A 446 5.19 -1.88 29.56
C PRO A 446 4.26 -3.04 29.96
N ALA A 447 3.07 -2.72 30.48
CA ALA A 447 2.07 -3.73 30.86
C ALA A 447 1.58 -4.51 29.64
N GLY A 448 1.32 -3.79 28.53
CA GLY A 448 0.89 -4.41 27.27
C GLY A 448 1.98 -5.25 26.64
N THR A 449 3.23 -4.77 26.66
CA THR A 449 4.40 -5.53 26.18
C THR A 449 4.58 -6.82 27.01
N GLY A 450 4.40 -6.73 28.33
CA GLY A 450 4.44 -7.91 29.20
C GLY A 450 3.33 -8.92 28.89
N ARG A 451 2.13 -8.42 28.56
CA ARG A 451 1.01 -9.28 28.13
C ARG A 451 1.35 -9.97 26.80
N PHE A 452 1.90 -9.20 25.84
CA PHE A 452 2.33 -9.71 24.54
C PHE A 452 3.31 -10.89 24.73
N ARG A 453 4.31 -10.76 25.62
CA ARG A 453 5.27 -11.84 25.89
C ARG A 453 4.57 -13.07 26.45
N ARG A 454 3.79 -12.92 27.54
CA ARG A 454 3.10 -14.08 28.16
C ARG A 454 2.19 -14.81 27.18
N PHE A 455 1.41 -14.03 26.42
CA PHE A 455 0.52 -14.59 25.39
C PHE A 455 1.32 -15.38 24.34
N SER A 456 2.43 -14.80 23.87
CA SER A 456 3.27 -15.45 22.84
C SER A 456 3.86 -16.77 23.35
N GLU A 457 4.30 -16.80 24.59
CA GLU A 457 4.85 -18.01 25.20
C GLU A 457 3.78 -19.12 25.35
N GLU A 458 2.60 -18.76 25.84
CA GLU A 458 1.47 -19.71 25.99
C GLU A 458 0.96 -20.19 24.64
N LEU A 459 0.91 -19.30 23.64
CA LEU A 459 0.48 -19.68 22.30
C LEU A 459 1.49 -20.62 21.63
N ALA A 460 2.79 -20.40 21.84
CA ALA A 460 3.82 -21.34 21.35
C ALA A 460 3.58 -22.74 21.89
N ASP A 461 3.32 -22.85 23.22
CA ASP A 461 2.99 -24.14 23.84
C ASP A 461 1.74 -24.77 23.25
N LEU A 462 0.72 -23.94 22.96
CA LEU A 462 -0.53 -24.42 22.36
C LEU A 462 -0.30 -24.98 20.94
N VAL A 463 0.44 -24.24 20.10
CA VAL A 463 0.80 -24.69 18.74
C VAL A 463 1.51 -26.03 18.79
N VAL A 464 2.50 -26.15 19.66
CA VAL A 464 3.30 -27.38 19.83
C VAL A 464 2.42 -28.53 20.31
N ALA A 465 1.48 -28.28 21.24
CA ALA A 465 0.56 -29.32 21.74
C ALA A 465 -0.35 -29.86 20.62
N HIS A 466 -0.64 -29.05 19.60
CA HIS A 466 -1.39 -29.49 18.42
C HIS A 466 -0.49 -30.15 17.35
N GLY A 467 0.83 -30.31 17.63
CA GLY A 467 1.79 -30.91 16.70
C GLY A 467 2.24 -29.95 15.60
N GLY A 468 2.20 -28.65 15.88
CA GLY A 468 2.42 -27.60 14.89
C GLY A 468 3.83 -27.02 14.85
N SER A 469 3.99 -26.04 13.94
CA SER A 469 5.19 -25.22 13.74
C SER A 469 4.88 -23.77 14.10
N LEU A 470 5.82 -23.09 14.73
CA LEU A 470 5.67 -21.70 15.13
C LEU A 470 5.55 -20.76 13.91
N SER A 471 6.14 -21.14 12.78
CA SER A 471 6.01 -20.45 11.51
C SER A 471 5.66 -21.43 10.40
N GLY A 472 4.71 -21.06 9.55
CA GLY A 472 4.31 -21.77 8.35
C GLY A 472 4.83 -21.18 7.05
N GLU A 473 5.24 -19.89 7.04
CA GLU A 473 5.80 -19.28 5.82
C GLU A 473 6.60 -17.98 6.06
N HIS A 474 6.37 -17.24 7.18
CA HIS A 474 6.99 -15.94 7.37
C HIS A 474 8.42 -16.00 7.91
N GLY A 475 8.82 -17.13 8.46
CA GLY A 475 10.09 -17.31 9.17
C GLY A 475 9.96 -17.00 10.66
N ASP A 476 10.99 -17.33 11.42
CA ASP A 476 11.00 -17.09 12.87
C ASP A 476 11.45 -15.66 13.22
N GLY A 477 12.47 -15.18 12.53
CA GLY A 477 13.02 -13.85 12.77
C GLY A 477 13.35 -13.62 14.24
N GLN A 478 13.09 -12.39 14.72
CA GLN A 478 13.12 -12.05 16.14
C GLN A 478 11.80 -12.47 16.81
N ALA A 479 10.71 -12.49 16.07
CA ALA A 479 9.37 -12.69 16.64
C ALA A 479 9.19 -14.08 17.28
N ARG A 480 9.85 -15.13 16.76
CA ARG A 480 9.61 -16.51 17.19
C ARG A 480 10.87 -17.26 17.61
N ALA A 481 12.07 -16.81 17.21
CA ALA A 481 13.30 -17.58 17.43
C ALA A 481 13.56 -17.90 18.91
N GLU A 482 13.23 -16.96 19.82
CA GLU A 482 13.35 -17.16 21.26
C GLU A 482 12.48 -18.33 21.75
N LEU A 483 11.42 -18.66 21.02
CA LEU A 483 10.44 -19.68 21.38
C LEU A 483 10.77 -21.07 20.78
N LEU A 484 11.80 -21.18 19.90
CA LEU A 484 12.18 -22.45 19.26
C LEU A 484 12.50 -23.58 20.26
N PRO A 485 13.10 -23.33 21.44
CA PRO A 485 13.28 -24.40 22.42
C PRO A 485 11.98 -25.08 22.88
N ARG A 486 10.84 -24.37 22.84
CA ARG A 486 9.52 -24.94 23.16
C ARG A 486 9.07 -25.95 22.10
N MET A 487 9.44 -25.70 20.83
CA MET A 487 9.08 -26.58 19.70
C MET A 487 10.03 -27.76 19.56
N TYR A 488 11.34 -27.50 19.63
CA TYR A 488 12.36 -28.45 19.24
C TYR A 488 13.15 -29.02 20.41
N GLY A 489 13.04 -28.44 21.58
CA GLY A 489 13.88 -28.81 22.74
C GLY A 489 15.31 -28.32 22.64
N PRO A 490 16.08 -28.38 23.75
CA PRO A 490 17.41 -27.78 23.77
C PRO A 490 18.45 -28.52 22.91
N ARG A 491 18.26 -29.82 22.64
CA ARG A 491 19.21 -30.59 21.80
C ARG A 491 19.20 -30.08 20.36
N THR A 492 18.03 -29.93 19.76
CA THR A 492 17.89 -29.42 18.37
C THR A 492 18.40 -28.00 18.27
N VAL A 493 18.10 -27.14 19.26
CA VAL A 493 18.55 -25.74 19.26
C VAL A 493 20.11 -25.71 19.27
N ARG A 494 20.76 -26.54 20.08
CA ARG A 494 22.23 -26.65 20.05
C ARG A 494 22.75 -27.12 18.69
N LEU A 495 21.98 -27.98 17.99
CA LEU A 495 22.37 -28.39 16.62
C LEU A 495 22.29 -27.19 15.67
N PHE A 496 21.23 -26.37 15.79
CA PHE A 496 21.11 -25.14 14.98
C PHE A 496 22.31 -24.19 15.25
N GLU A 497 22.72 -24.05 16.51
CA GLU A 497 23.88 -23.22 16.87
C GLU A 497 25.17 -23.77 16.23
N ARG A 498 25.40 -25.09 16.30
CA ARG A 498 26.55 -25.73 15.68
C ARG A 498 26.57 -25.56 14.17
N VAL A 499 25.39 -25.64 13.53
CA VAL A 499 25.23 -25.39 12.09
C VAL A 499 25.60 -23.95 11.76
N LYS A 500 25.08 -23.00 12.52
CA LYS A 500 25.44 -21.58 12.37
C LYS A 500 26.93 -21.36 12.47
N ASP A 501 27.60 -22.00 13.45
CA ASP A 501 29.04 -21.85 13.67
C ASP A 501 29.87 -22.46 12.54
N LEU A 502 29.34 -23.49 11.83
CA LEU A 502 30.02 -24.05 10.65
C LEU A 502 29.94 -23.10 9.44
N TRP A 503 28.78 -22.41 9.25
CA TRP A 503 28.58 -21.52 8.09
C TRP A 503 29.14 -20.12 8.35
N ASP A 504 29.04 -19.64 9.58
CA ASP A 504 29.36 -18.25 9.95
C ASP A 504 29.99 -18.22 11.33
N PRO A 505 31.25 -18.69 11.43
CA PRO A 505 31.93 -18.82 12.71
C PRO A 505 32.15 -17.50 13.45
N ASP A 506 32.16 -16.37 12.72
CA ASP A 506 32.36 -15.04 13.32
C ASP A 506 31.01 -14.36 13.69
N GLY A 507 29.88 -15.00 13.35
CA GLY A 507 28.55 -14.49 13.70
C GLY A 507 28.17 -13.18 13.02
N LEU A 508 28.62 -12.98 11.78
CA LEU A 508 28.43 -11.71 11.06
C LEU A 508 27.10 -11.63 10.30
N LEU A 509 26.56 -12.78 9.86
CA LEU A 509 25.37 -12.82 9.01
C LEU A 509 24.11 -12.83 9.85
N ASN A 510 23.36 -11.72 9.77
CA ASN A 510 22.05 -11.51 10.41
C ASN A 510 22.00 -12.01 11.87
N PRO A 511 22.90 -11.54 12.74
CA PRO A 511 22.95 -12.04 14.13
C PRO A 511 21.68 -11.71 14.90
N GLY A 512 21.31 -12.58 15.83
CA GLY A 512 20.12 -12.44 16.64
C GLY A 512 18.85 -13.01 16.00
N MET A 513 19.00 -13.67 14.85
CA MET A 513 17.90 -14.37 14.15
C MET A 513 18.15 -15.87 14.16
N LEU A 514 17.11 -16.67 14.35
CA LEU A 514 17.08 -18.13 14.42
C LEU A 514 17.88 -18.72 15.60
N VAL A 515 19.15 -18.38 15.73
CA VAL A 515 20.02 -18.87 16.82
C VAL A 515 20.55 -17.70 17.62
N ARG A 516 20.74 -17.90 18.91
CA ARG A 516 21.16 -16.83 19.86
C ARG A 516 20.29 -15.58 19.63
N PRO A 517 18.97 -15.74 19.72
CA PRO A 517 18.04 -14.69 19.23
C PRO A 517 17.97 -13.49 20.18
N HIS A 518 17.61 -12.36 19.60
CA HIS A 518 17.10 -11.22 20.38
C HIS A 518 15.80 -11.62 21.06
N ARG A 519 15.49 -10.99 22.18
CA ARG A 519 14.22 -11.22 22.89
C ARG A 519 13.04 -10.75 22.03
N LEU A 520 11.92 -11.46 22.10
CA LEU A 520 10.72 -11.14 21.31
C LEU A 520 10.07 -9.79 21.71
N ASP A 521 10.36 -9.29 22.92
CA ASP A 521 9.81 -8.04 23.45
C ASP A 521 10.81 -6.87 23.46
N GLU A 522 11.96 -7.00 22.77
CA GLU A 522 12.90 -5.87 22.63
C GLU A 522 12.95 -5.36 21.18
N ASN A 523 13.61 -4.24 20.98
CA ASN A 523 13.72 -3.57 19.67
C ASN A 523 12.37 -3.21 19.04
N LEU A 524 11.33 -3.03 19.87
CA LEU A 524 9.99 -2.70 19.34
C LEU A 524 9.98 -1.29 18.74
N ARG A 525 9.39 -1.16 17.56
CA ARG A 525 9.32 0.09 16.78
C ARG A 525 8.57 1.21 17.50
N PHE A 526 7.82 0.86 18.54
CA PHE A 526 6.99 1.77 19.31
C PHE A 526 7.78 2.50 20.41
N ALA A 527 8.92 1.93 20.82
CA ALA A 527 9.69 2.41 21.97
C ALA A 527 10.13 3.88 21.86
N PRO A 528 10.65 4.36 20.72
CA PRO A 528 11.13 5.74 20.63
C PRO A 528 10.04 6.78 20.29
N LEU A 529 8.80 6.37 20.04
CA LEU A 529 7.74 7.28 19.63
C LEU A 529 7.22 8.15 20.78
N PRO A 530 6.78 9.39 20.52
CA PRO A 530 6.17 10.23 21.53
C PRO A 530 4.94 9.57 22.17
N ARG A 531 4.79 9.75 23.48
CA ARG A 531 3.63 9.23 24.24
C ARG A 531 2.48 10.24 24.28
N GLU A 532 2.78 11.52 24.09
CA GLU A 532 1.78 12.58 24.03
C GLU A 532 1.54 12.95 22.57
N PRO A 533 0.28 13.24 22.18
CA PRO A 533 0.01 13.67 20.82
C PRO A 533 0.77 14.95 20.45
N VAL A 534 1.31 15.00 19.24
CA VAL A 534 1.98 16.20 18.74
C VAL A 534 0.92 17.22 18.27
N ASP A 535 1.22 18.51 18.43
CA ASP A 535 0.31 19.58 17.98
C ASP A 535 0.24 19.62 16.45
N VAL A 536 -0.97 19.53 15.91
CA VAL A 536 -1.21 19.42 14.46
C VAL A 536 -2.45 20.23 14.05
N ALA A 537 -2.53 20.53 12.74
CA ALA A 537 -3.61 21.33 12.19
C ALA A 537 -4.81 20.46 11.75
N PHE A 538 -4.57 19.27 11.20
CA PHE A 538 -5.66 18.36 10.83
C PHE A 538 -6.18 17.59 12.04
N GLY A 539 -7.44 17.19 12.00
CA GLY A 539 -8.11 16.51 13.11
C GLY A 539 -7.80 15.02 13.27
N TYR A 540 -7.33 14.34 12.22
CA TYR A 540 -7.04 12.89 12.23
C TYR A 540 -8.11 12.07 12.97
N PRO A 541 -9.39 12.18 12.59
CA PRO A 541 -10.48 11.55 13.36
C PRO A 541 -10.39 10.02 13.41
N ALA A 542 -9.86 9.40 12.37
CA ALA A 542 -9.70 7.94 12.31
C ALA A 542 -8.55 7.42 13.19
N ASP A 543 -7.75 8.33 13.76
CA ASP A 543 -6.59 8.00 14.59
C ASP A 543 -6.64 8.69 15.96
N GLY A 544 -7.85 9.00 16.41
CA GLY A 544 -8.08 9.61 17.72
C GLY A 544 -7.46 10.99 17.90
N GLY A 545 -7.20 11.71 16.82
CA GLY A 545 -6.56 13.02 16.86
C GLY A 545 -5.04 12.98 16.96
N ASP A 546 -4.44 11.79 16.85
CA ASP A 546 -2.99 11.60 17.06
C ASP A 546 -2.27 11.37 15.73
N PHE A 547 -1.43 12.32 15.34
CA PHE A 547 -0.59 12.22 14.14
C PHE A 547 0.38 11.04 14.22
N THR A 548 0.88 10.70 15.43
CA THR A 548 1.76 9.55 15.61
C THR A 548 1.02 8.25 15.27
N ALA A 549 -0.23 8.14 15.70
CA ALA A 549 -1.09 7.00 15.34
C ALA A 549 -1.35 6.95 13.82
N ALA A 550 -1.59 8.11 13.20
CA ALA A 550 -1.79 8.22 11.76
C ALA A 550 -0.56 7.71 11.00
N VAL A 551 0.65 8.12 11.40
CA VAL A 551 1.90 7.68 10.78
C VAL A 551 2.10 6.16 10.98
N ARG A 552 1.72 5.62 12.18
CA ARG A 552 1.81 4.18 12.49
C ARG A 552 0.88 3.31 11.62
N ARG A 553 -0.12 3.88 10.94
CA ARG A 553 -0.96 3.10 10.02
C ARG A 553 -0.12 2.32 9.01
N CYS A 554 1.02 2.88 8.59
CA CYS A 554 1.91 2.16 7.68
C CYS A 554 2.61 1.02 8.41
N VAL A 555 2.13 -0.20 8.19
CA VAL A 555 2.69 -1.43 8.75
C VAL A 555 3.68 -2.12 7.79
N GLY A 556 4.05 -1.46 6.68
CA GLY A 556 5.04 -2.03 5.77
C GLY A 556 4.53 -3.01 4.72
N VAL A 557 3.20 -3.13 4.53
CA VAL A 557 2.59 -4.02 3.51
C VAL A 557 3.18 -3.77 2.11
N ALA A 558 3.59 -2.53 1.85
CA ALA A 558 4.36 -2.13 0.66
C ALA A 558 3.60 -2.23 -0.68
N LYS A 559 2.27 -2.25 -0.69
CA LYS A 559 1.48 -2.21 -1.92
C LYS A 559 1.82 -0.98 -2.78
N CYS A 560 2.31 0.10 -2.15
CA CYS A 560 2.80 1.32 -2.81
C CYS A 560 4.09 1.11 -3.62
N ARG A 561 4.72 -0.07 -3.54
CA ARG A 561 5.92 -0.42 -4.32
C ARG A 561 5.63 -1.30 -5.53
N THR A 562 4.37 -1.55 -5.83
CA THR A 562 4.00 -2.33 -7.01
C THR A 562 4.39 -1.53 -8.26
N THR A 563 5.22 -2.12 -9.12
CA THR A 563 5.71 -1.47 -10.34
C THR A 563 4.91 -1.85 -11.58
N ALA A 564 4.07 -2.87 -11.48
CA ALA A 564 3.23 -3.31 -12.59
C ALA A 564 2.01 -2.41 -12.72
N ALA A 565 1.99 -1.58 -13.77
CA ALA A 565 0.72 -1.16 -14.33
C ALA A 565 0.13 -2.41 -14.96
N GLY A 566 -1.09 -2.76 -14.68
CA GLY A 566 -1.77 -3.83 -15.39
C GLY A 566 -1.72 -3.56 -16.89
N PRO A 567 -1.90 -4.56 -17.75
CA PRO A 567 -1.87 -4.35 -19.19
C PRO A 567 -2.86 -3.24 -19.61
N PRO A 568 -2.59 -2.52 -20.69
CA PRO A 568 -3.51 -1.49 -21.19
C PRO A 568 -4.94 -2.03 -21.26
N GLY A 569 -5.88 -1.36 -20.62
CA GLY A 569 -7.26 -1.82 -20.53
C GLY A 569 -7.54 -2.74 -19.35
N SER A 570 -6.56 -3.01 -18.48
CA SER A 570 -6.84 -3.73 -17.24
C SER A 570 -7.76 -2.87 -16.36
N THR A 571 -8.67 -3.53 -15.66
CA THR A 571 -9.59 -2.86 -14.73
C THR A 571 -8.92 -2.51 -13.40
N ASP A 572 -7.63 -2.76 -13.28
CA ASP A 572 -6.88 -2.37 -12.09
C ASP A 572 -6.58 -0.86 -12.19
N SER A 573 -7.49 -0.08 -11.64
CA SER A 573 -7.46 1.38 -11.67
C SER A 573 -6.59 1.99 -10.57
N SER A 574 -5.72 1.18 -9.93
CA SER A 574 -4.88 1.64 -8.82
C SER A 574 -4.10 2.92 -9.18
N VAL A 575 -4.18 3.90 -8.29
CA VAL A 575 -3.49 5.18 -8.42
C VAL A 575 -2.17 5.21 -7.64
N MET A 576 -2.10 4.52 -6.50
CA MET A 576 -0.96 4.52 -5.59
C MET A 576 0.24 3.78 -6.19
N CYS A 577 1.45 4.19 -6.10
CA CYS A 577 2.03 5.50 -5.78
C CYS A 577 2.76 6.01 -7.04
N PRO A 578 2.25 7.06 -7.69
CA PRO A 578 2.79 7.43 -9.02
C PRO A 578 4.27 7.80 -9.00
N SER A 579 4.72 8.51 -7.96
CA SER A 579 6.12 8.92 -7.88
C SER A 579 7.06 7.73 -7.71
N PHE A 580 6.67 6.69 -6.97
CA PHE A 580 7.48 5.47 -6.85
C PHE A 580 7.57 4.77 -8.22
N ARG A 581 6.45 4.66 -8.94
CA ARG A 581 6.45 4.06 -10.28
C ARG A 581 7.35 4.83 -11.26
N ALA A 582 7.39 6.16 -11.11
CA ALA A 582 8.21 7.01 -11.96
C ALA A 582 9.71 6.93 -11.64
N THR A 583 10.10 6.78 -10.37
CA THR A 583 11.50 6.89 -9.93
C THR A 583 12.14 5.57 -9.49
N GLY A 584 11.34 4.61 -9.00
CA GLY A 584 11.85 3.37 -8.41
C GLY A 584 12.50 3.54 -7.04
N GLU A 585 12.46 4.77 -6.47
CA GLU A 585 13.15 5.09 -5.22
C GLU A 585 12.23 4.86 -4.01
N GLU A 586 12.73 4.15 -2.99
CA GLU A 586 11.96 3.84 -1.78
C GLU A 586 11.42 5.10 -1.11
N GLU A 587 12.22 6.17 -1.05
CA GLU A 587 11.83 7.43 -0.42
C GLU A 587 10.59 8.07 -1.08
N HIS A 588 10.31 7.72 -2.34
CA HIS A 588 9.16 8.25 -3.07
C HIS A 588 7.93 7.34 -2.98
N SER A 589 8.01 6.23 -2.23
CA SER A 589 6.86 5.39 -1.93
C SER A 589 6.12 5.93 -0.69
N THR A 590 4.84 5.58 -0.55
CA THR A 590 4.07 5.89 0.67
C THR A 590 4.74 5.29 1.90
N ARG A 591 5.27 4.04 1.77
CA ARG A 591 5.97 3.36 2.85
C ARG A 591 7.25 4.11 3.26
N GLY A 592 8.05 4.52 2.28
CA GLY A 592 9.30 5.25 2.55
C GLY A 592 9.03 6.57 3.27
N ARG A 593 8.04 7.33 2.79
CA ARG A 593 7.63 8.59 3.42
C ARG A 593 7.13 8.36 4.86
N ALA A 594 6.34 7.31 5.08
CA ALA A 594 5.85 6.99 6.42
C ALA A 594 6.99 6.61 7.36
N ARG A 595 8.01 5.89 6.86
CA ARG A 595 9.21 5.57 7.66
C ARG A 595 10.00 6.81 8.04
N LEU A 596 10.19 7.74 7.09
CA LEU A 596 10.88 9.00 7.37
C LEU A 596 10.12 9.83 8.40
N LEU A 597 8.78 9.88 8.30
CA LEU A 597 7.94 10.54 9.31
C LEU A 597 8.04 9.85 10.66
N HIS A 598 8.08 8.53 10.68
CA HIS A 598 8.27 7.74 11.91
C HIS A 598 9.61 8.08 12.57
N GLU A 599 10.70 8.12 11.80
CA GLU A 599 12.04 8.44 12.32
C GLU A 599 12.13 9.91 12.76
N MET A 600 11.41 10.81 12.10
CA MET A 600 11.27 12.21 12.53
C MET A 600 10.60 12.29 13.91
N LEU A 601 9.52 11.52 14.10
CA LEU A 601 8.81 11.49 15.39
C LEU A 601 9.65 10.82 16.49
N ALA A 602 10.42 9.77 16.13
CA ALA A 602 11.32 9.07 17.04
C ALA A 602 12.50 9.96 17.48
N GLY A 603 12.99 10.85 16.61
CA GLY A 603 14.03 11.81 16.92
C GLY A 603 15.44 11.26 17.09
N GLU A 604 15.71 10.01 16.64
CA GLU A 604 17.03 9.36 16.78
C GLU A 604 17.86 9.41 15.49
N VAL A 605 17.26 9.06 14.36
CA VAL A 605 17.94 9.08 13.05
C VAL A 605 17.72 10.43 12.38
N ILE A 606 16.51 10.94 12.45
CA ILE A 606 16.15 12.27 11.95
C ILE A 606 15.89 13.14 13.20
N THR A 607 16.81 14.04 13.49
CA THR A 607 16.84 14.79 14.76
C THR A 607 16.23 16.19 14.69
N ASP A 608 15.99 16.71 13.47
CA ASP A 608 15.55 18.10 13.27
C ASP A 608 14.02 18.24 13.30
N GLY A 609 13.28 17.16 13.60
CA GLY A 609 11.82 17.16 13.69
C GLY A 609 11.17 17.78 12.45
N TRP A 610 10.22 18.67 12.64
CA TRP A 610 9.51 19.34 11.54
C TRP A 610 10.44 20.15 10.63
N ARG A 611 11.70 20.39 11.02
CA ARG A 611 12.67 21.16 10.21
C ARG A 611 13.47 20.26 9.27
N SER A 612 13.26 18.94 9.33
CA SER A 612 14.02 17.95 8.55
C SER A 612 13.97 18.22 7.05
N THR A 613 15.14 18.24 6.42
CA THR A 613 15.27 18.32 4.96
C THR A 613 15.01 16.94 4.33
N GLU A 614 15.36 15.86 5.01
CA GLU A 614 15.16 14.48 4.53
C GLU A 614 13.68 14.19 4.32
N VAL A 615 12.85 14.56 5.30
CA VAL A 615 11.39 14.38 5.20
C VAL A 615 10.82 15.31 4.12
N ARG A 616 11.28 16.58 4.10
CA ARG A 616 10.84 17.54 3.06
C ARG A 616 11.08 16.99 1.65
N ASP A 617 12.30 16.51 1.39
CA ASP A 617 12.72 16.09 0.05
C ASP A 617 11.93 14.83 -0.39
N ALA A 618 11.72 13.88 0.52
CA ALA A 618 10.92 12.70 0.23
C ALA A 618 9.45 13.06 -0.07
N LEU A 619 8.89 14.04 0.68
CA LEU A 619 7.52 14.49 0.49
C LEU A 619 7.37 15.39 -0.74
N ASP A 620 8.45 16.03 -1.20
CA ASP A 620 8.41 16.94 -2.35
C ASP A 620 7.82 16.27 -3.59
N LEU A 621 8.22 15.04 -3.89
CA LEU A 621 7.70 14.30 -5.05
C LEU A 621 6.38 13.56 -4.77
N CYS A 622 5.72 13.80 -3.62
CA CYS A 622 4.36 13.30 -3.41
C CYS A 622 3.37 14.20 -4.16
N LEU A 623 2.62 13.61 -5.09
CA LEU A 623 1.66 14.34 -5.94
C LEU A 623 0.39 14.77 -5.19
N SER A 624 0.21 14.36 -3.96
CA SER A 624 -1.01 14.60 -3.17
C SER A 624 -2.28 14.09 -3.87
N CYS A 625 -2.14 13.01 -4.61
CA CYS A 625 -3.23 12.39 -5.40
C CYS A 625 -4.25 11.64 -4.54
N LYS A 626 -4.01 11.47 -3.25
CA LYS A 626 -4.82 10.72 -2.27
C LYS A 626 -5.00 9.23 -2.63
N GLY A 627 -4.37 8.71 -3.69
CA GLY A 627 -4.49 7.30 -4.08
C GLY A 627 -4.18 6.32 -2.95
N CYS A 628 -3.24 6.67 -2.08
CA CYS A 628 -2.91 5.81 -0.92
C CYS A 628 -4.07 5.71 0.09
N ARG A 629 -4.99 6.70 0.14
CA ARG A 629 -6.14 6.66 1.05
C ARG A 629 -7.08 5.48 0.71
N SER A 630 -7.25 5.15 -0.56
CA SER A 630 -8.15 4.08 -1.02
C SER A 630 -7.41 2.78 -1.39
N ASP A 631 -6.25 2.89 -2.04
CA ASP A 631 -5.55 1.71 -2.58
C ASP A 631 -4.67 1.04 -1.52
N CYS A 632 -4.27 1.78 -0.48
CA CYS A 632 -3.51 1.20 0.62
C CYS A 632 -4.48 0.47 1.56
N PRO A 633 -4.29 -0.84 1.80
CA PRO A 633 -5.24 -1.59 2.62
C PRO A 633 -5.28 -1.13 4.09
N VAL A 634 -4.32 -0.29 4.52
CA VAL A 634 -4.32 0.29 5.86
C VAL A 634 -4.72 1.78 5.87
N GLY A 635 -5.07 2.34 4.71
CA GLY A 635 -5.66 3.67 4.60
C GLY A 635 -4.75 4.83 4.98
N VAL A 636 -3.47 4.80 4.58
CA VAL A 636 -2.54 5.92 4.81
C VAL A 636 -2.93 7.12 3.92
N ASP A 637 -3.14 8.30 4.49
CA ASP A 637 -3.39 9.53 3.70
C ASP A 637 -2.14 10.42 3.66
N MET A 638 -1.18 10.02 2.82
CA MET A 638 0.09 10.75 2.70
C MET A 638 -0.08 12.19 2.21
N ALA A 639 -1.17 12.50 1.49
CA ALA A 639 -1.46 13.88 1.05
C ALA A 639 -1.70 14.79 2.25
N THR A 640 -2.47 14.32 3.23
CA THR A 640 -2.74 15.03 4.47
C THR A 640 -1.46 15.16 5.30
N TYR A 641 -0.66 14.07 5.41
CA TYR A 641 0.61 14.11 6.16
C TYR A 641 1.60 15.09 5.53
N LYS A 642 1.67 15.15 4.19
CA LYS A 642 2.51 16.13 3.48
C LYS A 642 2.08 17.57 3.80
N ALA A 643 0.78 17.84 3.75
CA ALA A 643 0.24 19.18 4.03
C ALA A 643 0.58 19.61 5.46
N GLU A 644 0.40 18.69 6.42
CA GLU A 644 0.74 18.90 7.83
C GLU A 644 2.23 19.21 8.00
N PHE A 645 3.09 18.35 7.43
CA PHE A 645 4.54 18.54 7.52
C PHE A 645 4.96 19.90 6.95
N LEU A 646 4.45 20.25 5.75
CA LEU A 646 4.81 21.52 5.09
C LEU A 646 4.32 22.74 5.90
N HIS A 647 3.19 22.62 6.60
CA HIS A 647 2.68 23.66 7.49
C HIS A 647 3.72 23.98 8.55
N HIS A 648 4.14 22.97 9.30
CA HIS A 648 5.13 23.13 10.39
C HIS A 648 6.52 23.44 9.86
N HIS A 649 6.95 22.80 8.76
CA HIS A 649 8.29 22.99 8.19
C HIS A 649 8.55 24.46 7.83
N TYR A 650 7.55 25.13 7.25
CA TYR A 650 7.69 26.52 6.79
C TYR A 650 7.15 27.55 7.80
N GLU A 651 6.77 27.15 8.99
CA GLU A 651 6.36 28.09 10.03
C GLU A 651 7.51 29.05 10.36
N GLY A 652 7.29 30.35 10.20
CA GLY A 652 8.33 31.38 10.43
C GLY A 652 9.41 31.42 9.36
N ARG A 653 9.26 30.70 8.24
CA ARG A 653 10.26 30.63 7.16
C ARG A 653 9.68 31.03 5.80
N ARG A 654 10.56 31.44 4.88
CA ARG A 654 10.17 31.69 3.48
C ARG A 654 9.87 30.34 2.80
N ARG A 655 8.76 30.32 2.06
CA ARG A 655 8.34 29.17 1.26
C ARG A 655 8.93 29.25 -0.15
N PRO A 656 9.01 28.15 -0.91
CA PRO A 656 9.34 28.20 -2.34
C PRO A 656 8.40 29.15 -3.09
N ALA A 657 8.90 29.79 -4.15
CA ALA A 657 8.12 30.76 -4.94
C ALA A 657 6.80 30.16 -5.45
N ALA A 658 6.81 28.86 -5.84
CA ALA A 658 5.62 28.16 -6.32
C ALA A 658 4.50 28.13 -5.27
N HIS A 659 4.83 28.09 -3.96
CA HIS A 659 3.83 28.12 -2.90
C HIS A 659 3.07 29.46 -2.86
N TYR A 660 3.71 30.56 -3.26
CA TYR A 660 3.07 31.87 -3.33
C TYR A 660 2.28 32.05 -4.64
N THR A 661 2.83 31.58 -5.77
CA THR A 661 2.17 31.72 -7.07
C THR A 661 1.01 30.73 -7.23
N MET A 662 1.26 29.44 -7.03
CA MET A 662 0.26 28.39 -7.24
C MET A 662 -0.63 28.18 -6.01
N GLY A 663 -0.07 28.21 -4.81
CA GLY A 663 -0.83 28.02 -3.56
C GLY A 663 -1.83 29.13 -3.32
N ARG A 664 -1.53 30.35 -3.77
CA ARG A 664 -2.42 31.51 -3.66
C ARG A 664 -3.13 31.83 -4.98
N LEU A 665 -3.20 30.88 -5.89
CA LEU A 665 -3.83 31.05 -7.21
C LEU A 665 -5.24 31.68 -7.14
N PRO A 666 -6.13 31.26 -6.20
CA PRO A 666 -7.46 31.89 -6.10
C PRO A 666 -7.40 33.41 -5.84
N VAL A 667 -6.40 33.87 -5.08
CA VAL A 667 -6.23 35.30 -4.78
C VAL A 667 -5.81 36.04 -6.03
N TRP A 668 -4.81 35.52 -6.76
CA TRP A 668 -4.29 36.15 -7.97
C TRP A 668 -5.36 36.23 -9.06
N LEU A 669 -6.12 35.16 -9.29
CA LEU A 669 -7.16 35.15 -10.33
C LEU A 669 -8.32 36.08 -9.96
N ARG A 670 -8.68 36.20 -8.68
CA ARG A 670 -9.68 37.20 -8.22
C ARG A 670 -9.16 38.63 -8.45
N LEU A 671 -7.87 38.88 -8.21
CA LEU A 671 -7.27 40.19 -8.46
C LEU A 671 -7.35 40.53 -9.96
N VAL A 672 -6.97 39.57 -10.83
CA VAL A 672 -7.03 39.74 -12.30
C VAL A 672 -8.47 40.02 -12.76
N ASP A 673 -9.48 39.33 -12.23
CA ASP A 673 -10.89 39.54 -12.55
C ASP A 673 -11.35 40.92 -12.06
N ARG A 674 -10.98 41.30 -10.83
CA ARG A 674 -11.35 42.58 -10.19
C ARG A 674 -10.81 43.79 -10.99
N THR A 675 -9.56 43.67 -11.45
CA THR A 675 -8.88 44.72 -12.23
C THR A 675 -9.19 44.64 -13.73
N ARG A 676 -9.82 43.53 -14.18
CA ARG A 676 -10.11 43.27 -15.60
C ARG A 676 -8.84 43.20 -16.46
N THR A 677 -7.75 42.71 -15.92
CA THR A 677 -6.45 42.60 -16.57
C THR A 677 -6.15 41.24 -17.18
N ALA A 678 -7.16 40.38 -17.38
CA ALA A 678 -6.97 39.05 -18.01
C ALA A 678 -6.27 39.17 -19.39
N TRP A 679 -6.67 40.18 -20.21
CA TRP A 679 -6.03 40.43 -21.50
C TRP A 679 -4.53 40.75 -21.36
N LEU A 680 -4.18 41.54 -20.36
CA LEU A 680 -2.78 41.90 -20.11
C LEU A 680 -1.97 40.69 -19.67
N VAL A 681 -2.49 39.92 -18.72
CA VAL A 681 -1.82 38.67 -18.24
C VAL A 681 -1.59 37.74 -19.43
N ASN A 682 -2.64 37.49 -20.24
CA ASN A 682 -2.53 36.60 -21.40
C ASN A 682 -1.54 37.14 -22.45
N SER A 683 -1.47 38.48 -22.66
CA SER A 683 -0.52 39.06 -23.59
C SER A 683 0.91 38.93 -23.09
N LEU A 684 1.15 39.14 -21.78
CA LEU A 684 2.48 39.03 -21.19
C LEU A 684 2.95 37.54 -21.21
N THR A 685 2.05 36.60 -20.95
CA THR A 685 2.43 35.18 -20.98
C THR A 685 2.57 34.61 -22.41
N ALA A 686 2.04 35.29 -23.41
CA ALA A 686 2.23 34.94 -24.83
C ALA A 686 3.61 35.35 -25.36
N VAL A 687 4.27 36.33 -24.72
CA VAL A 687 5.60 36.80 -25.12
C VAL A 687 6.66 35.93 -24.44
N ARG A 688 7.32 35.07 -25.20
CA ARG A 688 8.23 34.04 -24.69
C ARG A 688 9.24 34.54 -23.65
N PRO A 689 10.05 35.63 -23.85
CA PRO A 689 10.99 36.03 -22.81
C PRO A 689 10.33 36.54 -21.54
N LEU A 690 9.16 37.18 -21.63
CA LEU A 690 8.42 37.63 -20.44
C LEU A 690 7.82 36.46 -19.70
N ALA A 691 7.26 35.49 -20.43
CA ALA A 691 6.76 34.24 -19.83
C ALA A 691 7.88 33.47 -19.12
N ALA A 692 9.06 33.37 -19.74
CA ALA A 692 10.23 32.68 -19.15
C ALA A 692 10.67 33.36 -17.86
N LEU A 693 10.73 34.70 -17.86
CA LEU A 693 11.08 35.48 -16.66
C LEU A 693 10.03 35.27 -15.56
N GLY A 694 8.74 35.38 -15.93
CA GLY A 694 7.63 35.15 -14.98
C GLY A 694 7.67 33.76 -14.38
N LYS A 695 7.88 32.71 -15.19
CA LYS A 695 7.99 31.32 -14.72
C LYS A 695 9.18 31.16 -13.76
N ARG A 696 10.35 31.70 -14.11
CA ARG A 696 11.53 31.62 -13.26
C ARG A 696 11.29 32.28 -11.89
N LEU A 697 10.70 33.48 -11.89
CA LEU A 697 10.41 34.21 -10.64
C LEU A 697 9.30 33.50 -9.81
N GLY A 698 8.35 32.88 -10.52
CA GLY A 698 7.23 32.18 -9.88
C GLY A 698 7.49 30.74 -9.46
N GLY A 699 8.69 30.21 -9.74
CA GLY A 699 9.03 28.84 -9.41
C GLY A 699 8.35 27.80 -10.31
N ILE A 700 7.99 28.18 -11.54
CA ILE A 700 7.27 27.34 -12.50
C ILE A 700 8.27 26.69 -13.47
N ALA A 701 8.03 25.42 -13.80
CA ALA A 701 8.86 24.66 -14.75
C ALA A 701 8.89 25.36 -16.13
N PRO A 702 10.07 25.51 -16.72
CA PRO A 702 10.16 26.19 -18.02
C PRO A 702 9.41 25.49 -19.15
N GLU A 703 9.23 24.17 -19.05
CA GLU A 703 8.53 23.34 -20.04
C GLU A 703 7.01 23.56 -20.03
N ARG A 704 6.45 24.06 -18.92
CA ARG A 704 5.01 24.24 -18.75
C ARG A 704 4.51 25.54 -19.35
N GLU A 705 3.34 25.49 -19.98
CA GLU A 705 2.65 26.70 -20.43
C GLU A 705 1.78 27.25 -19.30
N VAL A 706 1.80 28.56 -19.14
CA VAL A 706 0.94 29.23 -18.15
C VAL A 706 -0.50 29.20 -18.65
N PRO A 707 -1.44 28.69 -17.86
CA PRO A 707 -2.85 28.64 -18.32
C PRO A 707 -3.42 30.01 -18.64
N ARG A 708 -4.20 30.09 -19.71
CA ARG A 708 -4.84 31.34 -20.12
C ARG A 708 -5.99 31.68 -19.19
N VAL A 709 -6.07 32.95 -18.79
CA VAL A 709 -7.17 33.46 -17.95
C VAL A 709 -8.34 33.83 -18.86
N ALA A 710 -9.53 33.37 -18.52
CA ALA A 710 -10.74 33.66 -19.31
C ALA A 710 -11.07 35.16 -19.29
N GLY A 711 -11.38 35.73 -20.44
CA GLY A 711 -11.74 37.13 -20.55
C GLY A 711 -13.08 37.47 -19.87
N ARG A 712 -13.92 36.48 -19.67
CA ARG A 712 -15.20 36.59 -18.98
C ARG A 712 -15.38 35.42 -18.05
N THR A 713 -15.48 35.67 -16.73
CA THR A 713 -15.61 34.61 -15.72
C THR A 713 -17.00 33.96 -15.78
N PHE A 714 -17.11 32.73 -15.22
CA PHE A 714 -18.35 31.97 -15.18
C PHE A 714 -19.47 32.76 -14.46
N SER A 715 -19.20 33.31 -13.28
CA SER A 715 -20.18 34.09 -12.51
C SER A 715 -20.62 35.37 -13.25
N ARG A 716 -19.70 35.95 -14.03
CA ARG A 716 -20.08 37.14 -14.85
C ARG A 716 -21.01 36.74 -16.01
N TRP A 717 -20.75 35.59 -16.61
CA TRP A 717 -21.65 35.02 -17.63
C TRP A 717 -23.04 34.73 -17.02
N TRP A 718 -23.04 34.06 -15.84
CA TRP A 718 -24.25 33.71 -15.11
C TRP A 718 -25.15 34.94 -14.87
N ARG A 719 -24.58 36.00 -14.38
CA ARG A 719 -25.32 37.25 -14.14
C ARG A 719 -25.90 37.88 -15.40
N UNK A 720 -25.18 37.65 -16.26
CA UNK A 720 -25.56 38.11 -17.42
C UNK A 720 -26.60 37.40 -18.01
N ARG A 721 -26.74 36.27 -17.92
CA ARG A 721 -27.83 35.39 -18.34
C ARG A 721 -29.12 35.64 -17.57
N GLY A 722 -29.03 35.83 -16.26
CA GLY A 722 -30.20 35.94 -15.37
C GLY A 722 -31.03 37.19 -15.55
N ALA A 723 -30.56 38.21 -16.27
CA ALA A 723 -31.30 39.38 -16.59
C ALA A 723 -32.29 39.19 -17.77
N GLY A 724 -32.10 38.12 -18.57
CA GLY A 724 -32.88 37.84 -19.75
C GLY A 724 -33.64 36.52 -19.83
N ALA A 725 -33.37 35.57 -18.94
CA ALA A 725 -33.87 34.20 -19.11
C ALA A 725 -34.48 33.61 -17.84
N ARG A 726 -35.59 34.18 -17.40
CA ARG A 726 -36.44 33.52 -16.38
C ARG A 726 -37.70 32.93 -17.05
N THR A 727 -37.52 32.27 -18.19
CA THR A 727 -38.61 31.44 -18.76
C THR A 727 -38.35 30.02 -18.26
N ALA A 728 -39.27 29.48 -17.51
CA ALA A 728 -39.26 28.10 -17.08
C ALA A 728 -39.13 27.18 -18.31
N PRO A 729 -38.25 26.16 -18.27
CA PRO A 729 -38.17 25.20 -19.36
C PRO A 729 -39.50 24.49 -19.56
N GLU A 730 -39.85 24.23 -20.84
CA GLU A 730 -41.01 23.39 -21.17
C GLU A 730 -40.87 22.05 -20.44
N ARG A 731 -41.91 21.69 -19.76
CA ARG A 731 -42.04 20.57 -18.82
C ARG A 731 -41.57 19.23 -19.40
N GLY A 732 -40.39 18.82 -19.08
CA GLY A 732 -40.09 17.39 -18.98
C GLY A 732 -40.93 16.85 -17.83
N ARG A 733 -41.74 15.82 -18.10
CA ARG A 733 -42.73 15.27 -17.19
C ARG A 733 -42.13 14.80 -15.83
N THR A 734 -42.04 15.70 -14.86
CA THR A 734 -42.08 15.32 -13.46
C THR A 734 -43.54 14.97 -13.13
N ARG A 735 -43.76 14.06 -12.21
CA ARG A 735 -45.12 13.77 -11.71
C ARG A 735 -45.79 15.10 -11.37
N ALA A 736 -46.97 15.31 -11.88
CA ALA A 736 -47.68 16.56 -11.68
C ALA A 736 -47.88 16.86 -10.19
N GLY A 737 -47.13 17.87 -9.68
CA GLY A 737 -47.34 18.39 -8.32
C GLY A 737 -46.08 18.73 -7.51
N ASP A 738 -44.91 18.18 -7.81
CA ASP A 738 -43.68 18.48 -7.03
C ASP A 738 -42.87 19.61 -7.66
N PRO A 739 -42.37 20.58 -6.85
CA PRO A 739 -41.50 21.64 -7.38
C PRO A 739 -40.14 21.02 -7.83
N PRO A 740 -39.52 21.59 -8.89
CA PRO A 740 -38.25 21.07 -9.36
C PRO A 740 -37.17 21.20 -8.29
N THR A 741 -36.33 20.15 -8.17
CA THR A 741 -35.23 20.14 -7.21
C THR A 741 -34.22 21.25 -7.51
N THR A 742 -33.95 22.09 -6.54
CA THR A 742 -32.93 23.15 -6.63
C THR A 742 -31.59 22.63 -6.24
N VAL A 743 -30.57 22.84 -7.08
CA VAL A 743 -29.18 22.47 -6.82
C VAL A 743 -28.30 23.71 -6.82
N VAL A 744 -27.27 23.70 -5.97
CA VAL A 744 -26.29 24.80 -5.87
C VAL A 744 -25.02 24.40 -6.63
N LEU A 745 -24.79 25.04 -7.77
CA LEU A 745 -23.59 24.76 -8.57
C LEU A 745 -22.40 25.52 -8.01
N TRP A 746 -21.34 24.80 -7.66
CA TRP A 746 -20.12 25.33 -7.03
C TRP A 746 -19.18 25.90 -8.10
N PRO A 747 -18.94 27.24 -8.12
CA PRO A 747 -18.01 27.83 -9.08
C PRO A 747 -16.57 27.73 -8.56
N ASP A 748 -15.92 26.58 -8.73
CA ASP A 748 -14.52 26.40 -8.34
C ASP A 748 -13.62 27.37 -9.12
N THR A 749 -12.39 27.57 -8.61
CA THR A 749 -11.43 28.54 -9.17
C THR A 749 -11.14 28.29 -10.66
N PHE A 750 -11.06 27.03 -11.07
CA PHE A 750 -10.74 26.67 -12.47
C PHE A 750 -11.94 26.93 -13.38
N THR A 751 -13.12 26.46 -12.98
CA THR A 751 -14.38 26.76 -13.69
C THR A 751 -14.66 28.26 -13.75
N GLU A 752 -14.41 28.99 -12.66
CA GLU A 752 -14.66 30.42 -12.59
C GLU A 752 -13.76 31.23 -13.54
N HIS A 753 -12.46 30.94 -13.57
CA HIS A 753 -11.46 31.82 -14.15
C HIS A 753 -10.71 31.28 -15.37
N LEU A 754 -10.62 29.94 -15.51
CA LEU A 754 -9.80 29.30 -16.55
C LEU A 754 -10.59 28.52 -17.58
N SER A 755 -11.66 27.83 -17.17
CA SER A 755 -12.52 27.01 -18.04
C SER A 755 -14.01 27.25 -17.80
N PRO A 756 -14.52 28.50 -18.06
CA PRO A 756 -15.95 28.78 -17.86
C PRO A 756 -16.89 27.94 -18.74
N SER A 757 -16.40 27.38 -19.85
CA SER A 757 -17.13 26.45 -20.72
C SER A 757 -17.71 25.27 -19.97
N VAL A 758 -16.94 24.70 -19.02
CA VAL A 758 -17.36 23.55 -18.20
C VAL A 758 -18.60 23.92 -17.37
N GLY A 759 -18.56 25.07 -16.68
CA GLY A 759 -19.68 25.52 -15.87
C GLY A 759 -20.92 25.82 -16.71
N LYS A 760 -20.76 26.45 -17.90
CA LYS A 760 -21.86 26.74 -18.82
C LYS A 760 -22.51 25.44 -19.32
N ALA A 761 -21.67 24.46 -19.67
CA ALA A 761 -22.13 23.15 -20.13
C ALA A 761 -22.90 22.41 -19.03
N ALA A 762 -22.36 22.41 -17.81
CA ALA A 762 -23.04 21.78 -16.67
C ALA A 762 -24.40 22.39 -16.40
N VAL A 763 -24.52 23.74 -16.47
CA VAL A 763 -25.82 24.42 -16.30
C VAL A 763 -26.81 23.93 -17.37
N ARG A 764 -26.39 23.88 -18.65
CA ARG A 764 -27.25 23.42 -19.74
C ARG A 764 -27.77 21.98 -19.52
N VAL A 765 -26.89 21.08 -19.11
CA VAL A 765 -27.29 19.68 -18.88
C VAL A 765 -28.20 19.55 -17.64
N LEU A 766 -27.85 20.22 -16.52
CA LEU A 766 -28.64 20.14 -15.29
C LEU A 766 -30.07 20.70 -15.53
N GLU A 767 -30.19 21.82 -16.28
CA GLU A 767 -31.49 22.41 -16.61
C GLU A 767 -32.26 21.52 -17.58
N ALA A 768 -31.59 20.90 -18.57
CA ALA A 768 -32.21 19.95 -19.50
C ALA A 768 -32.70 18.70 -18.74
N ALA A 769 -32.09 18.38 -17.64
CA ALA A 769 -32.49 17.27 -16.73
C ALA A 769 -33.65 17.68 -15.79
N GLY A 770 -34.15 18.94 -15.87
CA GLY A 770 -35.26 19.42 -15.08
C GLY A 770 -34.90 19.99 -13.73
N LEU A 771 -33.61 20.20 -13.47
CA LEU A 771 -33.14 20.75 -12.19
C LEU A 771 -33.08 22.28 -12.25
N THR A 772 -33.36 22.94 -11.13
CA THR A 772 -33.21 24.41 -11.02
C THR A 772 -31.80 24.70 -10.48
N VAL A 773 -30.95 25.34 -11.29
CA VAL A 773 -29.57 25.64 -10.90
C VAL A 773 -29.51 27.03 -10.23
N THR A 774 -28.79 27.11 -9.09
CA THR A 774 -28.48 28.37 -8.43
C THR A 774 -26.97 28.39 -8.12
N LEU A 775 -26.42 29.56 -7.85
CA LEU A 775 -25.05 29.71 -7.41
C LEU A 775 -25.00 30.04 -5.90
N PRO A 776 -23.89 29.77 -5.22
CA PRO A 776 -23.70 30.20 -3.82
C PRO A 776 -23.96 31.68 -3.66
N PRO A 777 -24.55 32.12 -2.54
CA PRO A 777 -24.77 33.57 -2.32
C PRO A 777 -23.46 34.35 -2.33
N ASP A 778 -23.44 35.50 -2.95
CA ASP A 778 -22.29 36.41 -2.86
C ASP A 778 -22.62 37.57 -1.90
N ARG A 779 -21.78 37.79 -0.90
CA ARG A 779 -21.92 38.92 0.06
C ARG A 779 -20.96 40.03 -0.35
N GLY A 780 -21.45 41.27 -0.22
CA GLY A 780 -20.72 42.48 -0.53
C GLY A 780 -21.26 43.24 -1.73
N ARG A 781 -21.09 44.55 -1.74
CA ARG A 781 -21.54 45.42 -2.82
C ARG A 781 -20.35 45.76 -3.73
N GLY A 782 -20.56 45.77 -5.03
CA GLY A 782 -19.58 46.18 -6.00
C GLY A 782 -18.50 45.13 -6.31
N ARG A 783 -17.24 45.59 -6.45
CA ARG A 783 -16.11 44.75 -6.93
C ARG A 783 -15.44 43.91 -5.86
N GLY A 784 -15.87 43.99 -4.59
CA GLY A 784 -15.26 43.32 -3.46
C GLY A 784 -16.00 42.09 -2.95
N ARG A 785 -16.77 41.38 -3.82
CA ARG A 785 -17.60 40.24 -3.42
C ARG A 785 -16.75 39.06 -3.00
N ASP A 786 -17.07 38.52 -1.83
CA ASP A 786 -16.49 37.27 -1.34
C ASP A 786 -17.02 36.08 -2.15
N ARG A 787 -16.21 35.07 -2.37
CA ARG A 787 -16.54 33.88 -3.13
C ARG A 787 -16.14 32.62 -2.39
N VAL A 788 -16.87 31.53 -2.62
CA VAL A 788 -16.56 30.23 -2.05
C VAL A 788 -15.21 29.72 -2.56
N CYS A 789 -14.54 28.92 -1.74
CA CYS A 789 -13.26 28.28 -2.08
C CYS A 789 -13.11 27.00 -1.27
N CYS A 790 -12.67 25.90 -1.90
CA CYS A 790 -12.44 24.61 -1.23
C CYS A 790 -11.13 24.56 -0.42
N GLY A 791 -10.26 25.58 -0.58
CA GLY A 791 -8.99 25.64 0.17
C GLY A 791 -7.86 24.77 -0.37
N LEU A 792 -8.10 23.93 -1.37
CA LEU A 792 -7.16 22.91 -1.81
C LEU A 792 -5.78 23.43 -2.20
N THR A 793 -5.68 24.58 -2.88
CA THR A 793 -4.38 25.11 -3.29
C THR A 793 -3.51 25.51 -2.08
N TYR A 794 -4.15 25.94 -1.00
CA TYR A 794 -3.44 26.21 0.27
C TYR A 794 -3.04 24.91 0.95
N VAL A 795 -3.94 23.91 0.96
CA VAL A 795 -3.67 22.59 1.56
C VAL A 795 -2.46 21.94 0.87
N SER A 796 -2.46 21.88 -0.47
CA SER A 796 -1.42 21.20 -1.24
C SER A 796 -0.01 21.81 -1.04
N THR A 797 0.04 23.09 -0.60
CA THR A 797 1.29 23.79 -0.31
C THR A 797 1.55 23.97 1.20
N GLY A 798 0.75 23.32 2.06
CA GLY A 798 0.92 23.39 3.51
C GLY A 798 0.64 24.77 4.13
N GLN A 799 -0.22 25.58 3.50
CA GLN A 799 -0.63 26.90 4.02
C GLN A 799 -1.96 26.74 4.78
N LEU A 800 -1.96 25.90 5.84
CA LEU A 800 -3.19 25.43 6.47
C LEU A 800 -3.97 26.56 7.17
N ASP A 801 -3.34 27.58 7.71
CA ASP A 801 -4.04 28.73 8.30
C ASP A 801 -4.82 29.52 7.22
N HIS A 802 -4.23 29.65 6.02
CA HIS A 802 -4.92 30.28 4.90
C HIS A 802 -6.08 29.40 4.42
N ALA A 803 -5.89 28.07 4.43
CA ALA A 803 -6.94 27.11 4.09
C ALA A 803 -8.12 27.24 5.06
N ARG A 804 -7.84 27.19 6.37
CA ARG A 804 -8.87 27.37 7.42
C ARG A 804 -9.63 28.69 7.25
N THR A 805 -8.90 29.78 7.00
CA THR A 805 -9.49 31.10 6.79
C THR A 805 -10.43 31.12 5.57
N ALA A 806 -9.99 30.51 4.45
CA ALA A 806 -10.80 30.42 3.23
C ALA A 806 -12.05 29.56 3.44
N LEU A 807 -11.88 28.45 4.18
CA LEU A 807 -12.97 27.52 4.47
C LEU A 807 -14.01 28.14 5.43
N ARG A 808 -13.58 28.84 6.49
CA ARG A 808 -14.49 29.55 7.40
C ARG A 808 -15.30 30.60 6.62
N ARG A 809 -14.63 31.38 5.75
CA ARG A 809 -15.31 32.36 4.91
C ARG A 809 -16.34 31.70 4.00
N THR A 810 -16.00 30.52 3.45
CA THR A 810 -16.92 29.73 2.63
C THR A 810 -18.15 29.30 3.43
N LEU A 811 -17.95 28.79 4.65
CA LEU A 811 -19.05 28.39 5.54
C LEU A 811 -19.94 29.60 5.89
N ASP A 812 -19.33 30.78 6.16
CA ASP A 812 -20.08 32.00 6.45
C ASP A 812 -20.93 32.47 5.27
N LEU A 813 -20.42 32.31 4.04
CA LEU A 813 -21.19 32.63 2.83
C LEU A 813 -22.38 31.69 2.64
N LEU A 814 -22.17 30.40 2.95
CA LEU A 814 -23.19 29.36 2.76
C LEU A 814 -24.11 29.22 3.99
N ASP A 815 -23.86 29.95 5.06
CA ASP A 815 -24.59 29.83 6.31
C ASP A 815 -26.10 29.76 6.13
N PRO A 816 -26.78 30.63 5.29
CA PRO A 816 -28.20 30.54 5.09
C PRO A 816 -28.67 29.23 4.40
N LEU A 817 -27.77 28.54 3.72
CA LEU A 817 -28.07 27.26 3.06
C LEU A 817 -27.79 26.08 3.99
N LEU A 818 -26.89 26.27 4.98
CA LEU A 818 -26.44 25.24 5.90
C LEU A 818 -27.23 25.22 7.22
N ASP A 819 -28.27 26.06 7.35
CA ASP A 819 -29.13 26.13 8.53
C ASP A 819 -29.87 24.77 8.70
N PRO A 820 -29.74 24.10 9.83
CA PRO A 820 -30.41 22.80 10.05
C PRO A 820 -31.95 22.94 10.08
N ASP A 821 -32.46 24.11 10.43
CA ASP A 821 -33.90 24.37 10.53
C ASP A 821 -34.52 24.89 9.22
N ARG A 822 -33.74 24.89 8.15
CA ARG A 822 -34.20 25.38 6.83
C ARG A 822 -35.34 24.50 6.31
N SER A 823 -36.45 25.18 5.96
CA SER A 823 -37.57 24.52 5.28
C SER A 823 -37.12 24.00 3.91
N GLY A 824 -37.32 22.69 3.64
CA GLY A 824 -36.90 22.05 2.41
C GLY A 824 -35.53 21.35 2.49
N GLY A 825 -34.89 21.39 3.64
CA GLY A 825 -33.62 20.69 3.85
C GLY A 825 -32.41 21.31 3.15
N LEU A 826 -31.30 20.64 3.22
CA LEU A 826 -30.01 21.08 2.66
C LEU A 826 -29.97 20.80 1.13
N PRO A 827 -29.82 21.83 0.28
CA PRO A 827 -29.78 21.61 -1.16
C PRO A 827 -28.47 20.90 -1.56
N PRO A 828 -28.53 20.01 -2.58
CA PRO A 828 -27.30 19.40 -3.11
C PRO A 828 -26.34 20.46 -3.65
N VAL A 829 -25.06 20.31 -3.33
CA VAL A 829 -23.98 21.19 -3.82
C VAL A 829 -23.20 20.44 -4.88
N VAL A 830 -23.39 20.85 -6.15
CA VAL A 830 -22.78 20.19 -7.31
C VAL A 830 -21.39 20.76 -7.55
N VAL A 831 -20.36 19.90 -7.47
CA VAL A 831 -18.97 20.31 -7.66
C VAL A 831 -18.42 19.62 -8.90
N LEU A 832 -17.98 20.41 -9.89
CA LEU A 832 -17.50 19.90 -11.19
C LEU A 832 -16.05 19.43 -11.16
N GLU A 833 -15.23 20.08 -10.36
CA GLU A 833 -13.81 19.73 -10.23
C GLU A 833 -13.65 18.64 -9.16
N PRO A 834 -13.25 17.40 -9.54
CA PRO A 834 -13.15 16.29 -8.56
C PRO A 834 -12.23 16.60 -7.38
N SER A 835 -11.16 17.35 -7.61
CA SER A 835 -10.21 17.69 -6.54
C SER A 835 -10.86 18.63 -5.50
N CYS A 836 -11.74 19.55 -5.94
CA CYS A 836 -12.49 20.42 -5.03
C CYS A 836 -13.54 19.62 -4.25
N ALA A 837 -14.26 18.71 -4.93
CA ALA A 837 -15.25 17.84 -4.29
C ALA A 837 -14.61 16.99 -3.19
N ALA A 838 -13.47 16.38 -3.49
CA ALA A 838 -12.73 15.58 -2.51
C ALA A 838 -12.28 16.43 -1.30
N ALA A 839 -11.72 17.62 -1.56
CA ALA A 839 -11.29 18.51 -0.46
C ALA A 839 -12.45 18.92 0.43
N LEU A 840 -13.63 19.20 -0.15
CA LEU A 840 -14.81 19.56 0.65
C LEU A 840 -15.36 18.38 1.45
N ARG A 841 -15.26 17.14 0.92
CA ARG A 841 -15.73 15.94 1.62
C ARG A 841 -14.75 15.49 2.74
N THR A 842 -13.43 15.72 2.57
CA THR A 842 -12.42 15.18 3.50
C THR A 842 -11.66 16.27 4.26
N ASP A 843 -10.99 17.18 3.55
CA ASP A 843 -10.10 18.15 4.19
C ASP A 843 -10.87 19.19 5.02
N LEU A 844 -12.04 19.62 4.54
CA LEU A 844 -12.88 20.62 5.26
C LEU A 844 -13.25 20.18 6.68
N PRO A 845 -13.90 19.00 6.87
CA PRO A 845 -14.26 18.60 8.25
C PRO A 845 -13.04 18.27 9.10
N GLU A 846 -11.92 17.85 8.52
CA GLU A 846 -10.71 17.56 9.28
C GLU A 846 -9.96 18.84 9.70
N LEU A 847 -10.05 19.92 8.92
CA LEU A 847 -9.43 21.21 9.25
C LEU A 847 -10.29 22.08 10.18
N LEU A 848 -11.61 21.84 10.18
CA LEU A 848 -12.57 22.58 11.01
C LEU A 848 -13.49 21.62 11.77
N PRO A 849 -12.90 20.72 12.60
CA PRO A 849 -13.69 19.68 13.27
C PRO A 849 -14.71 20.25 14.28
N ASP A 850 -14.48 21.44 14.79
CA ASP A 850 -15.37 22.08 15.77
C ASP A 850 -16.52 22.87 15.13
N ASP A 851 -16.58 23.00 13.80
CA ASP A 851 -17.64 23.72 13.13
C ASP A 851 -18.63 22.74 12.48
N PRO A 852 -19.84 22.57 13.05
CA PRO A 852 -20.78 21.58 12.53
C PRO A 852 -21.24 21.85 11.09
N ARG A 853 -21.09 23.09 10.61
CA ARG A 853 -21.39 23.43 9.22
C ARG A 853 -20.45 22.71 8.25
N ALA A 854 -19.22 22.39 8.68
CA ALA A 854 -18.22 21.67 7.86
C ALA A 854 -18.75 20.29 7.48
N GLY A 855 -19.27 19.53 8.46
CA GLY A 855 -19.85 18.22 8.21
C GLY A 855 -21.10 18.28 7.32
N ARG A 856 -21.96 19.30 7.56
CA ARG A 856 -23.16 19.50 6.75
C ARG A 856 -22.82 19.80 5.29
N LEU A 857 -21.85 20.69 5.05
CA LEU A 857 -21.42 20.99 3.68
C LEU A 857 -20.81 19.75 3.02
N ALA A 858 -19.92 19.05 3.74
CA ALA A 858 -19.27 17.83 3.22
C ALA A 858 -20.31 16.79 2.76
N SER A 859 -21.40 16.60 3.53
CA SER A 859 -22.48 15.66 3.19
C SER A 859 -23.35 16.10 2.02
N ALA A 860 -23.42 17.41 1.75
CA ALA A 860 -24.22 17.99 0.65
C ALA A 860 -23.48 17.96 -0.69
N VAL A 861 -22.15 17.80 -0.68
CA VAL A 861 -21.33 17.84 -1.90
C VAL A 861 -21.57 16.59 -2.74
N LEU A 862 -21.93 16.78 -4.02
CA LEU A 862 -22.14 15.73 -5.00
C LEU A 862 -21.32 16.04 -6.27
N THR A 863 -20.88 15.00 -6.96
CA THR A 863 -20.31 15.16 -8.30
C THR A 863 -21.45 15.46 -9.30
N PHE A 864 -21.07 15.85 -10.50
CA PHE A 864 -22.01 16.11 -11.59
C PHE A 864 -22.87 14.86 -11.87
N ALA A 865 -22.24 13.69 -12.00
CA ALA A 865 -22.95 12.44 -12.30
C ALA A 865 -23.81 11.97 -11.11
N GLU A 866 -23.30 12.06 -9.87
CA GLU A 866 -24.09 11.75 -8.66
C GLU A 866 -25.35 12.60 -8.60
N THR A 867 -25.24 13.87 -8.96
CA THR A 867 -26.38 14.81 -8.95
C THR A 867 -27.48 14.37 -9.94
N LEU A 868 -27.07 14.04 -11.15
CA LEU A 868 -28.02 13.57 -12.16
C LEU A 868 -28.68 12.26 -11.75
N GLU A 869 -27.91 11.32 -11.26
CA GLU A 869 -28.41 10.00 -10.84
C GLU A 869 -29.41 10.11 -9.68
N ARG A 870 -29.13 10.94 -8.67
CA ARG A 870 -29.96 11.05 -7.45
C ARG A 870 -31.16 11.97 -7.63
N HIS A 871 -31.01 13.06 -8.39
CA HIS A 871 -32.00 14.11 -8.43
C HIS A 871 -32.70 14.26 -9.79
N ALA A 872 -32.23 13.51 -10.82
CA ALA A 872 -32.89 13.46 -12.13
C ALA A 872 -32.88 11.99 -12.65
N PRO A 873 -33.37 11.02 -11.87
CA PRO A 873 -33.21 9.59 -12.25
C PRO A 873 -34.01 9.22 -13.52
N HIS A 874 -34.96 10.04 -13.92
CA HIS A 874 -35.76 9.79 -15.11
C HIS A 874 -35.22 10.48 -16.36
N TRP A 875 -34.18 11.31 -16.21
CA TRP A 875 -33.56 11.99 -17.34
C TRP A 875 -32.67 11.01 -18.13
N THR A 876 -32.82 11.07 -19.45
CA THR A 876 -31.99 10.24 -20.32
C THR A 876 -30.95 11.12 -21.02
N PRO A 877 -29.66 10.85 -20.89
CA PRO A 877 -28.64 11.65 -21.59
C PRO A 877 -28.75 11.46 -23.11
N PRO A 878 -28.25 12.42 -23.90
CA PRO A 878 -28.20 12.24 -25.34
C PRO A 878 -27.32 11.05 -25.72
N ARG A 879 -27.76 10.26 -26.71
CA ARG A 879 -26.98 9.11 -27.18
C ARG A 879 -25.85 9.58 -28.09
N LEU A 880 -24.64 9.09 -27.78
CA LEU A 880 -23.41 9.49 -28.48
C LEU A 880 -22.81 8.34 -29.30
N ASP A 881 -23.02 7.11 -28.85
CA ASP A 881 -22.62 5.84 -29.52
C ASP A 881 -21.19 5.90 -30.10
N ARG A 882 -20.20 6.24 -29.25
CA ARG A 882 -18.81 6.37 -29.65
C ARG A 882 -17.86 5.91 -28.55
N PRO A 883 -16.64 5.48 -28.92
CA PRO A 883 -15.67 5.09 -27.91
C PRO A 883 -15.15 6.27 -27.10
N VAL A 884 -14.69 5.97 -25.88
CA VAL A 884 -14.13 6.96 -24.95
C VAL A 884 -12.74 6.51 -24.48
N ALA A 885 -11.83 7.47 -24.31
CA ALA A 885 -10.53 7.32 -23.68
C ALA A 885 -10.26 8.56 -22.85
N GLY A 886 -9.29 8.48 -21.93
CA GLY A 886 -8.98 9.62 -21.07
C GLY A 886 -8.64 9.20 -19.66
N GLN A 887 -8.95 10.03 -18.66
CA GLN A 887 -8.47 9.87 -17.29
C GLN A 887 -9.60 9.94 -16.28
N THR A 888 -9.75 8.91 -15.45
CA THR A 888 -10.49 9.03 -14.19
C THR A 888 -9.59 9.83 -13.23
N HIS A 889 -10.12 10.93 -12.70
CA HIS A 889 -9.32 11.81 -11.83
C HIS A 889 -8.92 11.06 -10.55
N CYS A 890 -7.66 11.21 -10.12
CA CYS A 890 -7.13 10.50 -8.96
C CYS A 890 -7.94 10.73 -7.68
N HIS A 891 -8.40 11.97 -7.42
CA HIS A 891 -9.26 12.25 -6.25
C HIS A 891 -10.66 11.64 -6.44
N GLN A 892 -11.15 11.50 -7.67
CA GLN A 892 -12.40 10.79 -7.92
C GLN A 892 -12.23 9.32 -7.55
N HIS A 893 -11.18 8.68 -8.03
CA HIS A 893 -10.86 7.29 -7.66
C HIS A 893 -10.74 7.12 -6.14
N ALA A 894 -9.96 8.00 -5.49
CA ALA A 894 -9.55 7.84 -4.08
C ALA A 894 -10.64 8.21 -3.06
N VAL A 895 -11.57 9.12 -3.41
CA VAL A 895 -12.50 9.71 -2.43
C VAL A 895 -13.96 9.64 -2.86
N LEU A 896 -14.23 9.91 -4.13
CA LEU A 896 -15.61 10.13 -4.60
C LEU A 896 -16.26 8.87 -5.18
N GLY A 897 -15.46 8.03 -5.84
CA GLY A 897 -15.95 6.87 -6.58
C GLY A 897 -16.32 7.21 -8.03
N ASP A 898 -16.10 6.27 -8.95
CA ASP A 898 -16.36 6.44 -10.39
C ASP A 898 -17.69 5.79 -10.84
N GLY A 899 -18.42 5.16 -9.94
CA GLY A 899 -19.63 4.41 -10.28
C GLY A 899 -20.69 5.24 -11.04
N PRO A 900 -21.16 6.35 -10.45
CA PRO A 900 -22.16 7.20 -11.12
C PRO A 900 -21.68 7.74 -12.48
N ASP A 901 -20.43 8.14 -12.58
CA ASP A 901 -19.85 8.66 -13.82
C ASP A 901 -19.80 7.59 -14.91
N ARG A 902 -19.43 6.35 -14.53
CA ARG A 902 -19.40 5.21 -15.45
C ARG A 902 -20.81 4.91 -15.97
N ARG A 903 -21.80 4.81 -15.06
CA ARG A 903 -23.19 4.57 -15.45
C ARG A 903 -23.73 5.67 -16.37
N LEU A 904 -23.39 6.93 -16.11
CA LEU A 904 -23.80 8.05 -16.96
C LEU A 904 -23.17 7.93 -18.36
N ARG A 905 -21.87 7.59 -18.44
CA ARG A 905 -21.20 7.34 -19.73
C ARG A 905 -21.86 6.19 -20.50
N GLU A 906 -22.16 5.09 -19.81
CA GLU A 906 -22.82 3.92 -20.40
C GLU A 906 -24.22 4.28 -20.91
N ALA A 907 -24.99 5.02 -20.12
CA ALA A 907 -26.34 5.49 -20.52
C ALA A 907 -26.29 6.40 -21.75
N ALA A 908 -25.20 7.17 -21.90
CA ALA A 908 -24.97 8.02 -23.08
C ALA A 908 -24.44 7.22 -24.29
N GLY A 909 -24.25 5.89 -24.16
CA GLY A 909 -23.75 5.06 -25.26
C GLY A 909 -22.26 5.18 -25.49
N LEU A 910 -21.51 5.68 -24.48
CA LEU A 910 -20.04 5.73 -24.56
C LEU A 910 -19.47 4.37 -24.20
N THR A 911 -18.59 3.85 -25.05
CA THR A 911 -17.98 2.51 -24.86
C THR A 911 -16.50 2.61 -24.52
N GLY A 912 -16.00 1.66 -23.73
CA GLY A 912 -14.61 1.63 -23.29
C GLY A 912 -14.47 2.16 -21.86
N SER A 913 -13.24 2.35 -21.43
CA SER A 913 -12.92 2.76 -20.06
C SER A 913 -11.91 3.91 -20.05
N LEU A 914 -11.97 4.70 -19.00
CA LEU A 914 -10.96 5.73 -18.74
C LEU A 914 -9.77 5.08 -18.00
N SER A 915 -8.57 5.62 -18.23
CA SER A 915 -7.35 5.17 -17.57
C SER A 915 -7.43 5.43 -16.05
N GLY A 916 -6.87 4.50 -15.29
CA GLY A 916 -6.55 4.71 -13.88
C GLY A 916 -5.25 5.49 -13.72
N GLY A 917 -4.59 5.33 -12.59
CA GLY A 917 -3.32 5.99 -12.32
C GLY A 917 -3.46 7.49 -12.09
N CYS A 918 -2.42 8.23 -12.40
CA CYS A 918 -2.39 9.69 -12.21
C CYS A 918 -1.91 10.38 -13.49
N CYS A 919 -2.53 11.48 -13.84
CA CYS A 919 -2.10 12.29 -15.01
C CYS A 919 -0.73 12.96 -14.81
N GLY A 920 -0.22 12.95 -13.57
CA GLY A 920 1.10 13.52 -13.25
C GLY A 920 1.12 15.03 -13.00
N LEU A 921 0.11 15.78 -13.43
CA LEU A 921 0.08 17.23 -13.19
C LEU A 921 -0.29 17.58 -11.75
N ALA A 922 -1.37 16.96 -11.24
CA ALA A 922 -1.76 17.05 -9.84
C ALA A 922 -1.70 18.47 -9.25
N GLY A 923 -2.48 19.38 -9.82
CA GLY A 923 -2.56 20.77 -9.35
C GLY A 923 -1.24 21.53 -9.55
N ASN A 924 -0.60 21.96 -8.44
CA ASN A 924 0.65 22.70 -8.49
C ASN A 924 1.85 21.82 -8.84
N PHE A 925 1.83 20.54 -8.48
CA PHE A 925 2.98 19.63 -8.52
C PHE A 925 3.69 19.67 -9.88
N GLY A 926 2.98 19.36 -10.96
CA GLY A 926 3.59 19.28 -12.29
C GLY A 926 3.99 20.63 -12.89
N PHE A 927 3.57 21.73 -12.28
CA PHE A 927 4.00 23.07 -12.67
C PHE A 927 5.27 23.51 -11.95
N GLU A 928 5.62 22.89 -10.83
CA GLU A 928 6.77 23.32 -10.03
C GLU A 928 8.08 22.97 -10.73
N LYS A 929 9.05 23.88 -10.60
CA LYS A 929 10.38 23.71 -11.17
C LYS A 929 11.03 22.43 -10.61
N GLY A 930 11.51 21.57 -11.49
CA GLY A 930 12.15 20.29 -11.13
C GLY A 930 11.23 19.08 -11.11
N HIS A 931 9.90 19.29 -11.26
CA HIS A 931 8.95 18.17 -11.22
C HIS A 931 8.48 17.71 -12.61
N TYR A 932 8.85 18.38 -13.69
CA TYR A 932 8.34 18.10 -15.03
C TYR A 932 8.56 16.66 -15.46
N ASP A 933 9.79 16.14 -15.27
CA ASP A 933 10.14 14.79 -15.72
C ASP A 933 9.32 13.72 -14.97
N VAL A 934 9.17 13.87 -13.65
CA VAL A 934 8.34 12.95 -12.83
C VAL A 934 6.87 13.07 -13.24
N SER A 935 6.41 14.30 -13.46
CA SER A 935 5.03 14.55 -13.91
C SER A 935 4.73 13.84 -15.24
N THR A 936 5.67 13.94 -16.19
CA THR A 936 5.53 13.29 -17.50
C THR A 936 5.62 11.77 -17.38
N ALA A 937 6.56 11.26 -16.56
CA ALA A 937 6.70 9.83 -16.32
C ALA A 937 5.41 9.23 -15.71
N CYS A 938 4.76 9.95 -14.79
CA CYS A 938 3.48 9.50 -14.23
C CYS A 938 2.38 9.43 -15.31
N ALA A 939 2.33 10.38 -16.23
CA ALA A 939 1.37 10.37 -17.34
C ALA A 939 1.65 9.23 -18.31
N GLU A 940 2.92 8.88 -18.52
CA GLU A 940 3.36 7.79 -19.39
C GLU A 940 3.06 6.41 -18.82
N ASP A 941 2.77 6.30 -17.53
CA ASP A 941 2.45 5.03 -16.88
C ASP A 941 1.18 4.39 -17.49
N GLN A 942 0.09 5.16 -17.64
CA GLN A 942 -1.18 4.66 -18.17
C GLN A 942 -1.83 5.61 -19.18
N LEU A 943 -1.91 6.91 -18.86
CA LEU A 943 -2.72 7.87 -19.58
C LEU A 943 -2.25 8.08 -21.03
N LEU A 944 -1.00 8.48 -21.24
CA LEU A 944 -0.52 8.81 -22.59
C LEU A 944 -0.49 7.57 -23.51
N PRO A 945 -0.12 6.36 -23.06
CA PRO A 945 -0.29 5.17 -23.88
C PRO A 945 -1.73 4.91 -24.32
N ALA A 946 -2.71 5.11 -23.40
CA ALA A 946 -4.12 4.92 -23.71
C ALA A 946 -4.60 5.92 -24.77
N ILE A 947 -4.14 7.19 -24.67
CA ILE A 947 -4.49 8.22 -25.67
C ILE A 947 -3.89 7.88 -27.04
N ARG A 948 -2.63 7.43 -27.09
CA ARG A 948 -1.97 7.05 -28.33
C ARG A 948 -2.64 5.84 -29.01
N ALA A 949 -3.19 4.93 -28.22
CA ALA A 949 -3.89 3.74 -28.71
C ALA A 949 -5.34 4.03 -29.15
N ALA A 950 -5.87 5.21 -28.85
CA ALA A 950 -7.27 5.58 -29.14
C ALA A 950 -7.47 5.75 -30.65
N HIS A 951 -8.57 5.17 -31.18
CA HIS A 951 -8.92 5.27 -32.58
C HIS A 951 -9.44 6.67 -32.95
N PRO A 952 -9.34 7.10 -34.22
CA PRO A 952 -10.00 8.34 -34.65
C PRO A 952 -11.50 8.33 -34.32
N GLY A 953 -12.01 9.43 -33.82
CA GLY A 953 -13.40 9.54 -33.40
C GLY A 953 -13.66 9.21 -31.93
N THR A 954 -12.65 8.73 -31.20
CA THR A 954 -12.75 8.49 -29.75
C THR A 954 -12.91 9.83 -29.01
N ALA A 955 -13.87 9.89 -28.10
CA ALA A 955 -14.02 11.07 -27.23
C ALA A 955 -12.96 11.04 -26.13
N ILE A 956 -12.19 12.11 -26.00
CA ILE A 956 -11.16 12.21 -24.95
C ILE A 956 -11.77 12.94 -23.75
N LEU A 957 -11.93 12.22 -22.63
CA LEU A 957 -12.60 12.73 -21.42
C LEU A 957 -11.64 12.84 -20.25
N ALA A 958 -11.71 13.96 -19.54
CA ALA A 958 -11.04 14.17 -18.27
C ALA A 958 -11.75 15.26 -17.48
N ASP A 959 -12.41 14.90 -16.39
CA ASP A 959 -13.20 15.88 -15.63
C ASP A 959 -12.32 16.82 -14.79
N GLY A 960 -11.12 16.37 -14.36
CA GLY A 960 -10.22 17.25 -13.64
C GLY A 960 -9.50 18.25 -14.54
N TYR A 961 -9.40 19.50 -14.09
CA TYR A 961 -8.67 20.56 -14.79
C TYR A 961 -7.20 20.20 -15.02
N SER A 962 -6.55 19.59 -14.01
CA SER A 962 -5.15 19.14 -14.12
C SER A 962 -4.98 18.10 -15.24
N CYS A 963 -5.91 17.14 -15.34
CA CYS A 963 -5.86 16.09 -16.35
C CYS A 963 -6.02 16.67 -17.76
N ARG A 964 -6.99 17.58 -17.94
CA ARG A 964 -7.17 18.28 -19.24
C ARG A 964 -5.93 19.09 -19.61
N THR A 965 -5.35 19.80 -18.64
CA THR A 965 -4.15 20.62 -18.88
C THR A 965 -2.96 19.73 -19.26
N GLN A 966 -2.78 18.59 -18.58
CA GLN A 966 -1.70 17.64 -18.91
C GLN A 966 -1.85 17.17 -20.37
N LEU A 967 -3.04 16.68 -20.72
CA LEU A 967 -3.30 16.19 -22.09
C LEU A 967 -3.12 17.29 -23.13
N HIS A 968 -3.62 18.50 -22.86
CA HIS A 968 -3.47 19.63 -23.76
C HIS A 968 -2.01 20.01 -24.00
N GLN A 969 -1.15 19.92 -22.97
CA GLN A 969 0.27 20.30 -23.08
C GLN A 969 1.16 19.17 -23.58
N THR A 970 0.71 17.90 -23.55
CA THR A 970 1.54 16.74 -23.94
C THR A 970 1.05 16.01 -25.17
N THR A 971 -0.15 16.33 -25.67
CA THR A 971 -0.72 15.69 -26.86
C THR A 971 -1.34 16.75 -27.79
N THR A 972 -1.84 16.31 -28.94
CA THR A 972 -2.57 17.15 -29.88
C THR A 972 -4.11 17.03 -29.70
N THR A 973 -4.56 16.32 -28.65
CA THR A 973 -5.98 16.10 -28.40
C THR A 973 -6.63 17.26 -27.65
N ASP A 974 -7.94 17.39 -27.78
CA ASP A 974 -8.73 18.40 -27.08
C ASP A 974 -9.64 17.70 -26.06
N PRO A 975 -9.17 17.50 -24.83
CA PRO A 975 -9.92 16.76 -23.83
C PRO A 975 -11.08 17.59 -23.29
N LEU A 976 -12.21 16.92 -23.08
CA LEU A 976 -13.45 17.55 -22.60
C LEU A 976 -13.85 17.05 -21.21
N HIS A 977 -14.54 17.89 -20.48
CA HIS A 977 -15.29 17.47 -19.29
C HIS A 977 -16.56 16.73 -19.79
N LEU A 978 -17.04 15.73 -19.06
CA LEU A 978 -18.23 14.96 -19.44
C LEU A 978 -19.46 15.90 -19.69
N ALA A 979 -19.62 16.94 -18.86
CA ALA A 979 -20.69 17.92 -19.04
C ALA A 979 -20.60 18.64 -20.41
N GLU A 980 -19.35 18.94 -20.87
CA GLU A 980 -19.17 19.60 -22.17
C GLU A 980 -19.57 18.66 -23.31
N LEU A 981 -19.18 17.40 -23.22
CA LEU A 981 -19.53 16.41 -24.23
C LEU A 981 -21.06 16.22 -24.32
N LEU A 982 -21.74 16.08 -23.19
CA LEU A 982 -23.19 15.92 -23.15
C LEU A 982 -23.92 17.19 -23.65
N ALA A 983 -23.50 18.38 -23.20
CA ALA A 983 -24.10 19.64 -23.56
C ALA A 983 -24.04 19.92 -25.07
N ALA A 984 -22.93 19.49 -25.73
CA ALA A 984 -22.77 19.67 -27.18
C ALA A 984 -23.77 18.86 -28.00
N HIS A 985 -24.38 17.84 -27.41
CA HIS A 985 -25.32 16.94 -28.09
C HIS A 985 -26.77 17.07 -27.58
N LEU A 986 -27.04 18.01 -26.70
CA LEU A 986 -28.42 18.32 -26.30
C LEU A 986 -29.17 18.93 -27.50
N PRO A 987 -30.45 18.66 -27.63
CA PRO A 987 -31.25 19.35 -28.67
C PRO A 987 -31.11 20.86 -28.56
N ASN A 988 -30.94 21.53 -29.70
CA ASN A 988 -30.85 22.99 -29.74
C ASN A 988 -32.20 23.56 -29.30
N THR A 989 -32.26 24.15 -28.14
CA THR A 989 -33.39 25.04 -27.80
C THR A 989 -33.12 26.33 -28.56
N SER A 990 -33.87 26.55 -29.67
CA SER A 990 -33.78 27.73 -30.50
C SER A 990 -34.00 28.99 -29.64
N GLY A 991 -32.98 29.73 -29.34
CA GLY A 991 -33.09 30.94 -28.53
C GLY A 991 -31.80 31.58 -28.03
N GLU A 992 -30.65 31.44 -28.74
CA GLU A 992 -29.43 32.23 -28.44
C GLU A 992 -28.96 32.92 -29.72
#